data_2d735dda1e15279c6c84d75fe583478a
#
_entry.id   2d735dda1e15279c6c84d75fe583478a
#
_cell.length_a   1.000
_cell.length_b   1.000
_cell.length_c   1.000
_cell.angle_alpha   90.00
_cell.angle_beta   90.00
_cell.angle_gamma   90.00
#
_symmetry.space_group_name_H-M   'P 1'
#
loop_
_entity.id
_entity.type
_entity.pdbx_description
1 polymer ?
#
loop_
_entity_poly.entity_id
_entity_poly.type
_entity_poly.pdbx_seq_one_letter_code
_entity_poly.pdbx_strand_id
1 'polypeptide(L)'
;MQVLKFGGSSVGSADAIAKVVAIVTESIKKEPTIVVVSAMSGVTDQLLMLAQSASQGNEAYKTIIQNIEQKHLDAVRALLPIQQQSGTLSMVKQLLNELESNCEGLFMLRELSMRMQDKIISYGEILSSKIISATFESKGIKQQWVDSRNLIKTDSKYFNAVVNKELTDSTIQAYFSAKENNSFDVYMAPGFIASDKEGNTTTLGRGGSDYTGAIYAAALKASALEIWTDVSGMMTADPRMVSNAKEIPQISYQEAMELSHFGAKIIYPPTIQPVMYQNIPVWIKNTFEPNHPGTIIENNSPKDDNFIRGISSIKDLCLLSLEGAGMVGIPGFSKRLFDALAKKLINVILITQSSSEHSICVGVNVQDAHQAKLAVDAEFEQEINTQKVEPLIIEKDLSIIALVGEQMRNHPGVSGKMFGVLGRNGINVRAIAQGSSEKNITAVIASADVKKAINVLHEEFFETTYKQLNIYVAGAGNVGGKLLNQISKQAEYLKKSLRLQINIVGIANSKKQLINVDGLDLTNWKEQLANAKPGSITDYVHAILENNLRNSVFVDVTAHETVANVYAQLLEKAVSVVACNKIACSSPYENYAKLKSLARQYNAAFLFETNVGASLPIIGTLNDLIRSGDTINKIEAVLSGTLNFVFNNYAGGTDGKSFAQVVKQAQDEGYTEPDPRLDLGGTDVMRKIMILAREAGQKIEMEDISNNAFLPSSCFNGSVADFYAEMEKQEAHFKKLYEAAAAEGCKLKFVASYENGKAKVGLQHIQPSSDFYHLYGKDNLVLFYSMRYPELPLVIKGAGAGADVTASGVFADIIRAARV
;
A
#
# COMPACT_ATOMS: atom_id res chain seq x y z
N MET A 1 2.46 43.95 -5.88
CA MET A 1 1.06 43.42 -5.92
C MET A 1 1.12 41.92 -5.94
N GLN A 2 0.32 41.24 -5.13
CA GLN A 2 0.19 39.79 -5.08
C GLN A 2 -1.17 39.33 -5.58
N VAL A 3 -1.29 38.03 -5.92
CA VAL A 3 -2.55 37.43 -6.37
C VAL A 3 -2.90 36.28 -5.44
N LEU A 4 -4.08 36.32 -4.84
CA LEU A 4 -4.64 35.25 -4.00
C LEU A 4 -5.82 34.61 -4.72
N LYS A 5 -5.72 33.30 -4.98
CA LYS A 5 -6.84 32.55 -5.58
C LYS A 5 -7.45 31.62 -4.53
N PHE A 6 -8.75 31.67 -4.39
CA PHE A 6 -9.50 30.80 -3.47
C PHE A 6 -10.36 29.79 -4.23
N GLY A 7 -10.19 28.51 -3.90
CA GLY A 7 -10.94 27.41 -4.49
C GLY A 7 -12.38 27.34 -4.01
N GLY A 8 -13.20 26.50 -4.65
CA GLY A 8 -14.62 26.35 -4.32
C GLY A 8 -14.88 25.90 -2.88
N SER A 9 -14.04 25.07 -2.28
CA SER A 9 -14.10 24.70 -0.87
C SER A 9 -13.86 25.90 0.06
N SER A 10 -12.93 26.77 -0.32
CA SER A 10 -12.58 27.98 0.43
C SER A 10 -13.70 29.05 0.44
N VAL A 11 -14.59 29.02 -0.54
CA VAL A 11 -15.74 29.93 -0.63
C VAL A 11 -17.09 29.19 -0.53
N GLY A 12 -17.09 27.94 -0.08
CA GLY A 12 -18.23 27.04 -0.10
C GLY A 12 -19.33 27.36 0.92
N SER A 13 -19.02 28.12 1.97
CA SER A 13 -19.95 28.51 3.04
C SER A 13 -19.62 29.89 3.57
N ALA A 14 -20.54 30.49 4.34
CA ALA A 14 -20.31 31.78 5.00
C ALA A 14 -19.09 31.73 5.94
N ASP A 15 -18.91 30.66 6.72
CA ASP A 15 -17.77 30.50 7.61
C ASP A 15 -16.44 30.43 6.84
N ALA A 16 -16.42 29.73 5.71
CA ALA A 16 -15.25 29.66 4.86
C ALA A 16 -14.94 31.05 4.24
N ILE A 17 -15.94 31.77 3.75
CA ILE A 17 -15.79 33.15 3.23
C ILE A 17 -15.28 34.09 4.33
N ALA A 18 -15.74 33.96 5.57
CA ALA A 18 -15.24 34.76 6.68
C ALA A 18 -13.73 34.56 6.90
N LYS A 19 -13.24 33.32 6.75
CA LYS A 19 -11.79 33.00 6.77
C LYS A 19 -11.06 33.63 5.59
N VAL A 20 -11.61 33.55 4.37
CA VAL A 20 -11.06 34.22 3.18
C VAL A 20 -10.88 35.73 3.45
N VAL A 21 -11.90 36.36 3.99
CA VAL A 21 -11.86 37.80 4.33
C VAL A 21 -10.77 38.12 5.34
N ALA A 22 -10.60 37.27 6.37
CA ALA A 22 -9.54 37.43 7.37
C ALA A 22 -8.14 37.30 6.72
N ILE A 23 -7.94 36.28 5.88
CA ILE A 23 -6.67 36.07 5.17
C ILE A 23 -6.33 37.26 4.26
N VAL A 24 -7.29 37.72 3.50
CA VAL A 24 -7.08 38.89 2.60
C VAL A 24 -6.80 40.15 3.42
N THR A 25 -7.49 40.38 4.54
CA THR A 25 -7.25 41.52 5.44
C THR A 25 -5.81 41.57 5.97
N GLU A 26 -5.22 40.39 6.25
CA GLU A 26 -3.79 40.35 6.61
C GLU A 26 -2.86 40.54 5.41
N SER A 27 -3.25 40.05 4.24
CA SER A 27 -2.45 40.14 3.01
C SER A 27 -2.32 41.59 2.51
N ILE A 28 -3.39 42.37 2.56
CA ILE A 28 -3.40 43.79 2.11
C ILE A 28 -2.53 44.70 2.96
N LYS A 29 -2.20 44.32 4.19
CA LYS A 29 -1.24 45.05 5.02
C LYS A 29 0.17 45.08 4.42
N LYS A 30 0.49 44.13 3.55
CA LYS A 30 1.80 44.01 2.89
C LYS A 30 1.82 44.73 1.55
N GLU A 31 0.83 44.49 0.73
CA GLU A 31 0.74 45.06 -0.62
C GLU A 31 -0.68 44.92 -1.21
N PRO A 32 -1.07 45.76 -2.21
CA PRO A 32 -2.34 45.60 -2.90
C PRO A 32 -2.52 44.19 -3.46
N THR A 33 -3.73 43.67 -3.33
CA THR A 33 -3.99 42.25 -3.58
C THR A 33 -5.13 42.04 -4.59
N ILE A 34 -4.90 41.21 -5.60
CA ILE A 34 -5.95 40.69 -6.47
C ILE A 34 -6.47 39.38 -5.83
N VAL A 35 -7.77 39.31 -5.64
CA VAL A 35 -8.45 38.15 -5.09
C VAL A 35 -9.27 37.48 -6.19
N VAL A 36 -8.89 36.27 -6.58
CA VAL A 36 -9.61 35.46 -7.57
C VAL A 36 -10.38 34.37 -6.85
N VAL A 37 -11.69 34.26 -7.11
CA VAL A 37 -12.54 33.27 -6.44
C VAL A 37 -13.23 32.36 -7.43
N SER A 38 -13.43 31.13 -7.04
CA SER A 38 -14.27 30.15 -7.73
C SER A 38 -15.75 30.31 -7.35
N ALA A 39 -16.62 29.61 -8.03
CA ALA A 39 -18.01 29.41 -7.55
C ALA A 39 -18.01 28.74 -6.16
N MET A 40 -19.08 28.95 -5.40
CA MET A 40 -19.29 28.21 -4.14
C MET A 40 -19.33 26.70 -4.42
N SER A 41 -18.78 25.91 -3.50
CA SER A 41 -18.67 24.43 -3.63
C SER A 41 -19.96 23.78 -4.14
N GLY A 42 -19.87 22.99 -5.22
CA GLY A 42 -20.98 22.27 -5.85
C GLY A 42 -21.91 23.12 -6.73
N VAL A 43 -21.75 24.45 -6.79
CA VAL A 43 -22.62 25.32 -7.60
C VAL A 43 -22.36 25.15 -9.11
N THR A 44 -21.13 24.97 -9.54
CA THR A 44 -20.80 24.75 -10.96
C THR A 44 -21.47 23.48 -11.49
N ASP A 45 -21.44 22.37 -10.72
CA ASP A 45 -22.12 21.13 -11.09
C ASP A 45 -23.63 21.30 -11.14
N GLN A 46 -24.21 22.04 -10.18
CA GLN A 46 -25.63 22.36 -10.17
C GLN A 46 -26.02 23.21 -11.41
N LEU A 47 -25.19 24.18 -11.82
CA LEU A 47 -25.44 24.99 -13.01
C LEU A 47 -25.36 24.15 -14.30
N LEU A 48 -24.44 23.18 -14.38
CA LEU A 48 -24.40 22.23 -15.51
C LEU A 48 -25.64 21.35 -15.55
N MET A 49 -26.04 20.78 -14.42
CA MET A 49 -27.27 19.98 -14.30
C MET A 49 -28.53 20.82 -14.64
N LEU A 50 -28.53 22.07 -14.21
CA LEU A 50 -29.56 23.04 -14.49
C LEU A 50 -29.74 23.24 -16.02
N ALA A 51 -28.65 23.56 -16.71
CA ALA A 51 -28.65 23.78 -18.16
C ALA A 51 -29.10 22.52 -18.93
N GLN A 52 -28.62 21.34 -18.52
CA GLN A 52 -29.02 20.08 -19.12
C GLN A 52 -30.51 19.77 -18.87
N SER A 53 -31.00 19.91 -17.63
CA SER A 53 -32.40 19.65 -17.30
C SER A 53 -33.32 20.59 -18.08
N ALA A 54 -33.02 21.88 -18.13
CA ALA A 54 -33.79 22.87 -18.90
C ALA A 54 -33.84 22.51 -20.39
N SER A 55 -32.69 22.18 -20.99
CA SER A 55 -32.61 21.83 -22.42
C SER A 55 -33.34 20.52 -22.78
N GLN A 56 -33.51 19.63 -21.80
CA GLN A 56 -34.29 18.40 -21.97
C GLN A 56 -35.82 18.62 -21.77
N GLY A 57 -36.23 19.84 -21.43
CA GLY A 57 -37.61 20.14 -21.12
C GLY A 57 -38.09 19.55 -19.78
N ASN A 58 -37.18 19.36 -18.83
CA ASN A 58 -37.43 18.82 -17.50
C ASN A 58 -37.60 19.98 -16.50
N GLU A 59 -38.77 20.08 -15.85
CA GLU A 59 -39.05 21.13 -14.86
C GLU A 59 -38.20 21.06 -13.57
N ALA A 60 -37.42 19.99 -13.37
CA ALA A 60 -36.51 19.85 -12.24
C ALA A 60 -35.49 21.02 -12.17
N TYR A 61 -35.24 21.72 -13.30
CA TYR A 61 -34.37 22.88 -13.31
C TYR A 61 -34.82 23.98 -12.33
N LYS A 62 -36.13 24.15 -12.10
CA LYS A 62 -36.70 25.15 -11.17
C LYS A 62 -36.26 24.88 -9.72
N THR A 63 -36.25 23.60 -9.33
CA THR A 63 -35.79 23.21 -7.99
C THR A 63 -34.28 23.44 -7.84
N ILE A 64 -33.51 23.20 -8.90
CA ILE A 64 -32.05 23.43 -8.88
C ILE A 64 -31.75 24.93 -8.72
N ILE A 65 -32.46 25.80 -9.42
CA ILE A 65 -32.34 27.27 -9.25
C ILE A 65 -32.66 27.67 -7.82
N GLN A 66 -33.76 27.20 -7.24
CA GLN A 66 -34.14 27.50 -5.87
C GLN A 66 -33.06 27.11 -4.87
N ASN A 67 -32.42 25.94 -5.06
CA ASN A 67 -31.32 25.48 -4.21
C ASN A 67 -30.10 26.41 -4.32
N ILE A 68 -29.75 26.82 -5.55
CA ILE A 68 -28.66 27.79 -5.80
C ILE A 68 -29.02 29.13 -5.17
N GLU A 69 -30.23 29.60 -5.33
CA GLU A 69 -30.74 30.86 -4.74
C GLU A 69 -30.62 30.82 -3.22
N GLN A 70 -31.18 29.81 -2.60
CA GLN A 70 -31.20 29.69 -1.14
C GLN A 70 -29.76 29.72 -0.59
N LYS A 71 -28.86 28.95 -1.19
CA LYS A 71 -27.46 28.91 -0.78
C LYS A 71 -26.77 30.27 -0.79
N HIS A 72 -26.99 31.07 -1.84
CA HIS A 72 -26.35 32.37 -1.98
C HIS A 72 -27.03 33.43 -1.06
N LEU A 73 -28.35 33.40 -0.94
CA LEU A 73 -29.07 34.32 -0.02
C LEU A 73 -28.72 34.04 1.44
N ASP A 74 -28.56 32.80 1.85
CA ASP A 74 -28.15 32.45 3.20
C ASP A 74 -26.72 32.89 3.48
N ALA A 75 -25.82 32.80 2.50
CA ALA A 75 -24.47 33.33 2.62
C ALA A 75 -24.47 34.85 2.83
N VAL A 76 -25.29 35.60 2.07
CA VAL A 76 -25.44 37.06 2.26
C VAL A 76 -25.95 37.40 3.66
N ARG A 77 -26.99 36.70 4.13
CA ARG A 77 -27.56 36.90 5.47
C ARG A 77 -26.57 36.64 6.60
N ALA A 78 -25.73 35.62 6.45
CA ALA A 78 -24.75 35.24 7.46
C ALA A 78 -23.52 36.18 7.47
N LEU A 79 -23.12 36.72 6.31
CA LEU A 79 -21.89 37.50 6.18
C LEU A 79 -22.08 39.00 6.41
N LEU A 80 -23.25 39.57 6.05
CA LEU A 80 -23.46 40.98 6.09
C LEU A 80 -24.33 41.42 7.28
N PRO A 81 -24.03 42.59 7.90
CA PRO A 81 -24.94 43.19 8.87
C PRO A 81 -26.33 43.49 8.24
N ILE A 82 -27.39 43.37 9.04
CA ILE A 82 -28.79 43.49 8.53
C ILE A 82 -29.02 44.78 7.72
N GLN A 83 -28.42 45.87 8.16
CA GLN A 83 -28.56 47.18 7.50
C GLN A 83 -27.92 47.25 6.12
N GLN A 84 -27.00 46.33 5.79
CA GLN A 84 -26.24 46.30 4.53
C GLN A 84 -26.66 45.14 3.61
N GLN A 85 -27.63 44.29 4.03
CA GLN A 85 -28.03 43.10 3.26
C GLN A 85 -28.88 43.45 2.02
N SER A 86 -29.77 44.47 2.10
CA SER A 86 -30.81 44.72 1.09
C SER A 86 -30.27 44.90 -0.32
N GLY A 87 -29.21 45.71 -0.50
CA GLY A 87 -28.58 45.91 -1.81
C GLY A 87 -27.97 44.63 -2.41
N THR A 88 -27.26 43.87 -1.59
CA THR A 88 -26.64 42.61 -2.02
C THR A 88 -27.66 41.53 -2.31
N LEU A 89 -28.70 41.38 -1.48
CA LEU A 89 -29.82 40.47 -1.74
C LEU A 89 -30.53 40.80 -3.05
N SER A 90 -30.79 42.09 -3.32
CA SER A 90 -31.40 42.53 -4.58
C SER A 90 -30.53 42.19 -5.78
N MET A 91 -29.22 42.46 -5.71
CA MET A 91 -28.27 42.14 -6.76
C MET A 91 -28.17 40.63 -7.04
N VAL A 92 -28.11 39.77 -5.99
CA VAL A 92 -28.13 38.34 -6.14
C VAL A 92 -29.44 37.87 -6.80
N LYS A 93 -30.59 38.39 -6.38
CA LYS A 93 -31.86 38.05 -7.01
C LYS A 93 -31.96 38.47 -8.46
N GLN A 94 -31.41 39.64 -8.81
CA GLN A 94 -31.37 40.08 -10.20
C GLN A 94 -30.58 39.11 -11.07
N LEU A 95 -29.38 38.70 -10.64
CA LEU A 95 -28.54 37.74 -11.37
C LEU A 95 -29.24 36.35 -11.50
N LEU A 96 -29.94 35.93 -10.49
CA LEU A 96 -30.67 34.67 -10.52
C LEU A 96 -31.90 34.72 -11.43
N ASN A 97 -32.61 35.85 -11.47
CA ASN A 97 -33.69 36.08 -12.43
C ASN A 97 -33.18 36.07 -13.89
N GLU A 98 -32.01 36.67 -14.16
CA GLU A 98 -31.36 36.57 -15.46
C GLU A 98 -30.98 35.12 -15.83
N LEU A 99 -30.46 34.34 -14.84
CA LEU A 99 -30.18 32.91 -15.00
C LEU A 99 -31.47 32.16 -15.32
N GLU A 100 -32.54 32.36 -14.57
CA GLU A 100 -33.83 31.74 -14.76
C GLU A 100 -34.39 32.00 -16.16
N SER A 101 -34.37 33.29 -16.62
CA SER A 101 -34.79 33.63 -17.98
C SER A 101 -33.98 32.92 -19.07
N ASN A 102 -32.64 32.73 -18.87
CA ASN A 102 -31.82 31.93 -19.79
C ASN A 102 -32.28 30.46 -19.80
N CYS A 103 -32.61 29.88 -18.63
CA CYS A 103 -33.08 28.51 -18.52
C CYS A 103 -34.49 28.31 -19.10
N GLU A 104 -35.39 29.30 -18.95
CA GLU A 104 -36.72 29.31 -19.63
C GLU A 104 -36.55 29.25 -21.14
N GLY A 105 -35.63 30.06 -21.69
CA GLY A 105 -35.29 30.00 -23.11
C GLY A 105 -34.81 28.62 -23.55
N LEU A 106 -33.92 27.98 -22.80
CA LEU A 106 -33.46 26.60 -23.07
C LEU A 106 -34.58 25.58 -22.96
N PHE A 107 -35.48 25.73 -21.98
CA PHE A 107 -36.63 24.83 -21.77
C PHE A 107 -37.57 24.88 -22.95
N MET A 108 -37.80 26.07 -23.53
CA MET A 108 -38.64 26.26 -24.71
C MET A 108 -37.98 25.72 -25.99
N LEU A 109 -36.70 26.06 -26.19
CA LEU A 109 -35.94 25.67 -27.39
C LEU A 109 -35.53 24.22 -27.43
N ARG A 110 -35.38 23.58 -26.26
CA ARG A 110 -34.86 22.20 -26.09
C ARG A 110 -33.51 21.99 -26.74
N GLU A 111 -32.68 23.00 -26.75
CA GLU A 111 -31.33 22.95 -27.28
C GLU A 111 -30.36 23.69 -26.37
N LEU A 112 -29.20 23.04 -26.09
CA LEU A 112 -28.12 23.65 -25.30
C LEU A 112 -26.88 23.82 -26.19
N SER A 113 -26.63 25.04 -26.63
CA SER A 113 -25.39 25.37 -27.29
C SER A 113 -24.25 25.52 -26.28
N MET A 114 -23.01 25.22 -26.71
CA MET A 114 -21.81 25.41 -25.87
C MET A 114 -21.68 26.85 -25.35
N ARG A 115 -22.01 27.85 -26.16
CA ARG A 115 -22.04 29.25 -25.76
C ARG A 115 -23.02 29.53 -24.63
N MET A 116 -24.21 28.96 -24.68
CA MET A 116 -25.20 29.13 -23.63
C MET A 116 -24.80 28.42 -22.37
N GLN A 117 -24.18 27.26 -22.51
CA GLN A 117 -23.62 26.52 -21.37
C GLN A 117 -22.57 27.36 -20.63
N ASP A 118 -21.60 27.94 -21.33
CA ASP A 118 -20.58 28.82 -20.73
C ASP A 118 -21.22 30.01 -20.01
N LYS A 119 -22.23 30.65 -20.64
CA LYS A 119 -22.97 31.73 -20.02
C LYS A 119 -23.64 31.32 -18.71
N ILE A 120 -24.31 30.16 -18.67
CA ILE A 120 -24.99 29.68 -17.47
C ILE A 120 -24.01 29.34 -16.36
N ILE A 121 -22.93 28.62 -16.65
CA ILE A 121 -21.98 28.21 -15.58
C ILE A 121 -21.22 29.42 -15.03
N SER A 122 -21.04 30.50 -15.81
CA SER A 122 -20.36 31.73 -15.36
C SER A 122 -21.04 32.43 -14.17
N TYR A 123 -22.35 32.22 -13.97
CA TYR A 123 -23.06 32.80 -12.82
C TYR A 123 -22.54 32.36 -11.48
N GLY A 124 -21.93 31.17 -11.39
CA GLY A 124 -21.34 30.65 -10.15
C GLY A 124 -20.24 31.55 -9.59
N GLU A 125 -19.29 31.93 -10.43
CA GLU A 125 -18.16 32.82 -10.06
C GLU A 125 -18.60 34.26 -9.92
N ILE A 126 -19.56 34.70 -10.74
CA ILE A 126 -20.11 36.06 -10.63
C ILE A 126 -20.82 36.24 -9.30
N LEU A 127 -21.70 35.32 -8.90
CA LEU A 127 -22.41 35.37 -7.62
C LEU A 127 -21.45 35.34 -6.42
N SER A 128 -20.53 34.37 -6.38
CA SER A 128 -19.58 34.23 -5.27
C SER A 128 -18.69 35.47 -5.13
N SER A 129 -18.12 35.97 -6.23
CA SER A 129 -17.22 37.12 -6.22
C SER A 129 -17.94 38.41 -5.77
N LYS A 130 -19.20 38.62 -6.19
CA LYS A 130 -19.98 39.78 -5.78
C LYS A 130 -20.39 39.76 -4.30
N ILE A 131 -20.77 38.63 -3.77
CA ILE A 131 -21.06 38.46 -2.33
C ILE A 131 -19.82 38.72 -1.49
N ILE A 132 -18.68 38.21 -1.91
CA ILE A 132 -17.41 38.42 -1.17
C ILE A 132 -16.96 39.87 -1.28
N SER A 133 -17.14 40.51 -2.45
CA SER A 133 -16.90 41.93 -2.67
C SER A 133 -17.73 42.80 -1.68
N ALA A 134 -19.03 42.55 -1.60
CA ALA A 134 -19.90 43.25 -0.63
C ALA A 134 -19.47 42.99 0.82
N THR A 135 -18.94 41.82 1.12
CA THR A 135 -18.44 41.51 2.46
C THR A 135 -17.18 42.31 2.80
N PHE A 136 -16.29 42.55 1.85
CA PHE A 136 -15.15 43.45 2.04
C PHE A 136 -15.59 44.90 2.28
N GLU A 137 -16.54 45.37 1.51
CA GLU A 137 -17.11 46.73 1.70
C GLU A 137 -17.75 46.92 3.09
N SER A 138 -18.49 45.88 3.55
CA SER A 138 -19.13 45.92 4.87
C SER A 138 -18.12 46.01 6.02
N LYS A 139 -16.88 45.62 5.78
CA LYS A 139 -15.76 45.70 6.73
C LYS A 139 -14.89 46.94 6.55
N GLY A 140 -15.28 47.85 5.65
CA GLY A 140 -14.56 49.07 5.38
C GLY A 140 -13.27 48.88 4.57
N ILE A 141 -13.09 47.74 3.93
CA ILE A 141 -11.94 47.49 3.04
C ILE A 141 -12.17 48.15 1.71
N LYS A 142 -11.21 48.95 1.27
CA LYS A 142 -11.27 49.67 -0.01
C LYS A 142 -11.07 48.67 -1.16
N GLN A 143 -12.16 48.24 -1.75
CA GLN A 143 -12.16 47.20 -2.78
C GLN A 143 -12.80 47.64 -4.08
N GLN A 144 -12.44 46.96 -5.20
CA GLN A 144 -13.09 47.09 -6.49
C GLN A 144 -13.40 45.72 -7.09
N TRP A 145 -14.64 45.53 -7.49
CA TRP A 145 -15.01 44.35 -8.26
C TRP A 145 -14.63 44.52 -9.72
N VAL A 146 -13.90 43.56 -10.29
CA VAL A 146 -13.34 43.60 -11.64
C VAL A 146 -13.91 42.42 -12.43
N ASP A 147 -14.65 42.68 -13.49
CA ASP A 147 -15.16 41.62 -14.35
C ASP A 147 -14.04 41.05 -15.24
N SER A 148 -13.65 39.81 -14.95
CA SER A 148 -12.60 39.10 -15.68
C SER A 148 -12.91 38.94 -17.18
N ARG A 149 -14.17 38.94 -17.60
CA ARG A 149 -14.60 38.92 -19.01
C ARG A 149 -14.15 40.15 -19.79
N ASN A 150 -14.03 41.26 -19.10
CA ASN A 150 -13.56 42.51 -19.75
C ASN A 150 -12.05 42.49 -19.98
N LEU A 151 -11.30 41.71 -19.19
CA LEU A 151 -9.85 41.75 -19.18
C LEU A 151 -9.21 40.52 -19.85
N ILE A 152 -9.80 39.35 -19.71
CA ILE A 152 -9.26 38.09 -20.25
C ILE A 152 -9.98 37.80 -21.57
N LYS A 153 -9.21 37.75 -22.65
CA LYS A 153 -9.73 37.55 -24.02
C LYS A 153 -9.31 36.20 -24.58
N THR A 154 -10.29 35.52 -25.20
CA THR A 154 -10.13 34.16 -25.71
C THR A 154 -10.57 34.01 -27.16
N ASP A 155 -10.37 32.83 -27.71
CA ASP A 155 -11.08 32.38 -28.90
C ASP A 155 -12.54 31.99 -28.56
N SER A 156 -13.34 31.61 -29.58
CA SER A 156 -14.74 31.23 -29.43
C SER A 156 -14.91 29.68 -29.26
N LYS A 157 -13.87 28.97 -28.71
CA LYS A 157 -13.98 27.56 -28.33
C LYS A 157 -14.57 27.47 -26.95
N TYR A 158 -15.88 27.50 -26.87
CA TYR A 158 -16.59 27.43 -25.61
C TYR A 158 -16.22 26.16 -24.80
N PHE A 159 -16.36 26.20 -23.49
CA PHE A 159 -16.06 25.17 -22.50
C PHE A 159 -14.55 24.90 -22.26
N ASN A 160 -13.69 25.25 -23.18
CA ASN A 160 -12.23 25.15 -23.05
C ASN A 160 -11.56 26.21 -23.96
N ALA A 161 -11.86 27.47 -23.70
CA ALA A 161 -11.42 28.56 -24.54
C ALA A 161 -9.92 28.85 -24.40
N VAL A 162 -9.26 29.09 -25.51
CA VAL A 162 -7.84 29.40 -25.57
C VAL A 162 -7.61 30.91 -25.39
N VAL A 163 -6.83 31.26 -24.36
CA VAL A 163 -6.52 32.68 -24.05
C VAL A 163 -5.64 33.31 -25.11
N ASN A 164 -6.03 34.44 -25.61
CA ASN A 164 -5.17 35.31 -26.40
C ASN A 164 -4.26 36.10 -25.46
N LYS A 165 -3.03 35.59 -25.28
CA LYS A 165 -2.09 36.12 -24.30
C LYS A 165 -1.77 37.60 -24.52
N GLU A 166 -1.43 38.01 -25.74
CA GLU A 166 -1.01 39.39 -26.05
C GLU A 166 -2.11 40.39 -25.73
N LEU A 167 -3.32 40.12 -26.21
CA LEU A 167 -4.47 41.01 -25.99
C LEU A 167 -4.86 41.01 -24.51
N THR A 168 -4.82 39.88 -23.81
CA THR A 168 -5.14 39.78 -22.39
C THR A 168 -4.11 40.57 -21.56
N ASP A 169 -2.82 40.33 -21.77
CA ASP A 169 -1.77 41.01 -21.02
C ASP A 169 -1.86 42.52 -21.19
N SER A 170 -2.04 43.02 -22.44
CA SER A 170 -2.17 44.44 -22.71
C SER A 170 -3.42 45.05 -22.07
N THR A 171 -4.56 44.35 -22.09
CA THR A 171 -5.82 44.83 -21.50
C THR A 171 -5.72 44.90 -19.96
N ILE A 172 -5.11 43.86 -19.34
CA ILE A 172 -4.90 43.85 -17.88
C ILE A 172 -3.94 44.97 -17.47
N GLN A 173 -2.82 45.16 -18.17
CA GLN A 173 -1.85 46.17 -17.85
C GLN A 173 -2.44 47.60 -18.05
N ALA A 174 -3.19 47.83 -19.11
CA ALA A 174 -3.86 49.09 -19.32
C ALA A 174 -4.87 49.40 -18.20
N TYR A 175 -5.67 48.43 -17.79
CA TYR A 175 -6.66 48.60 -16.71
C TYR A 175 -6.01 48.96 -15.37
N PHE A 176 -5.00 48.23 -14.94
CA PHE A 176 -4.34 48.48 -13.65
C PHE A 176 -3.34 49.66 -13.67
N SER A 177 -2.93 50.12 -14.84
CA SER A 177 -2.09 51.33 -14.96
C SER A 177 -2.91 52.65 -14.93
N ALA A 178 -4.21 52.58 -15.13
CA ALA A 178 -5.08 53.73 -15.07
C ALA A 178 -5.17 54.26 -13.62
N LYS A 179 -4.97 55.62 -13.45
CA LYS A 179 -4.96 56.22 -12.09
C LYS A 179 -6.23 55.99 -11.31
N GLU A 180 -7.37 55.92 -11.99
CA GLU A 180 -8.68 55.67 -11.39
C GLU A 180 -8.79 54.28 -10.76
N ASN A 181 -8.08 53.32 -11.31
CA ASN A 181 -8.09 51.92 -10.87
C ASN A 181 -6.93 51.56 -9.93
N ASN A 182 -6.01 52.46 -9.64
CA ASN A 182 -4.79 52.16 -8.85
C ASN A 182 -4.88 52.66 -7.40
N SER A 183 -6.09 52.69 -6.81
CA SER A 183 -6.30 53.28 -5.49
C SER A 183 -6.99 52.32 -4.48
N PHE A 184 -7.12 51.04 -4.81
CA PHE A 184 -7.80 50.04 -4.00
C PHE A 184 -6.82 49.09 -3.35
N ASP A 185 -7.17 48.62 -2.17
CA ASP A 185 -6.37 47.62 -1.42
C ASP A 185 -6.65 46.19 -1.94
N VAL A 186 -7.91 45.97 -2.40
CA VAL A 186 -8.38 44.68 -2.93
C VAL A 186 -9.03 44.87 -4.30
N TYR A 187 -8.68 44.04 -5.24
CA TYR A 187 -9.36 43.86 -6.52
C TYR A 187 -9.99 42.46 -6.55
N MET A 188 -11.31 42.37 -6.48
CA MET A 188 -12.07 41.15 -6.48
C MET A 188 -12.44 40.76 -7.90
N ALA A 189 -11.95 39.60 -8.36
CA ALA A 189 -12.17 39.07 -9.69
C ALA A 189 -12.83 37.70 -9.69
N PRO A 190 -13.89 37.46 -10.46
CA PRO A 190 -14.39 36.09 -10.69
C PRO A 190 -13.35 35.30 -11.50
N GLY A 191 -13.00 34.11 -11.03
CA GLY A 191 -12.14 33.18 -11.75
C GLY A 191 -12.88 32.46 -12.88
N PHE A 192 -12.20 31.61 -13.65
CA PHE A 192 -12.76 30.69 -14.63
C PHE A 192 -13.38 31.31 -15.88
N ILE A 193 -13.89 32.52 -15.80
CA ILE A 193 -14.67 33.19 -16.88
C ILE A 193 -13.81 34.21 -17.64
N ALA A 194 -14.07 34.30 -18.94
CA ALA A 194 -13.44 35.19 -19.89
C ALA A 194 -14.45 35.65 -20.98
N SER A 195 -14.02 36.33 -22.02
CA SER A 195 -14.84 36.61 -23.19
C SER A 195 -14.09 36.45 -24.51
N ASP A 196 -14.84 36.10 -25.55
CA ASP A 196 -14.34 36.14 -26.93
C ASP A 196 -14.29 37.56 -27.50
N LYS A 197 -13.91 37.70 -28.78
CA LYS A 197 -13.81 38.99 -29.48
C LYS A 197 -15.14 39.70 -29.65
N GLU A 198 -16.23 38.95 -29.65
CA GLU A 198 -17.60 39.46 -29.76
C GLU A 198 -18.20 39.84 -28.41
N GLY A 199 -17.50 39.59 -27.31
CA GLY A 199 -17.97 39.87 -25.96
C GLY A 199 -18.84 38.73 -25.37
N ASN A 200 -18.94 37.60 -26.05
CA ASN A 200 -19.63 36.44 -25.48
C ASN A 200 -18.81 35.81 -24.34
N THR A 201 -19.49 35.41 -23.28
CA THR A 201 -18.84 34.74 -22.16
C THR A 201 -18.27 33.39 -22.61
N THR A 202 -17.02 33.17 -22.29
CA THR A 202 -16.31 31.90 -22.47
C THR A 202 -15.78 31.42 -21.13
N THR A 203 -15.48 30.12 -21.02
CA THR A 203 -14.88 29.50 -19.83
C THR A 203 -13.55 28.86 -20.15
N LEU A 204 -12.65 28.89 -19.16
CA LEU A 204 -11.25 28.47 -19.32
C LEU A 204 -11.05 26.95 -19.05
N GLY A 205 -12.13 26.20 -18.92
CA GLY A 205 -12.09 24.76 -18.69
C GLY A 205 -11.57 24.38 -17.30
N ARG A 206 -11.07 23.14 -17.18
CA ARG A 206 -10.62 22.60 -15.91
C ARG A 206 -9.50 23.43 -15.29
N GLY A 207 -9.61 23.75 -13.99
CA GLY A 207 -8.64 24.59 -13.29
C GLY A 207 -8.69 26.06 -13.69
N GLY A 208 -9.75 26.51 -14.37
CA GLY A 208 -9.86 27.84 -14.94
C GLY A 208 -9.73 28.98 -13.94
N SER A 209 -10.13 28.80 -12.68
CA SER A 209 -9.93 29.82 -11.64
C SER A 209 -8.46 29.95 -11.23
N ASP A 210 -7.70 28.83 -11.18
CA ASP A 210 -6.25 28.85 -10.95
C ASP A 210 -5.56 29.53 -12.13
N TYR A 211 -6.01 29.20 -13.35
CA TYR A 211 -5.50 29.82 -14.56
C TYR A 211 -5.76 31.34 -14.60
N THR A 212 -6.96 31.77 -14.18
CA THR A 212 -7.27 33.20 -14.02
C THR A 212 -6.27 33.88 -13.08
N GLY A 213 -6.02 33.29 -11.91
CA GLY A 213 -5.01 33.81 -10.97
C GLY A 213 -3.62 33.90 -11.56
N ALA A 214 -3.20 32.86 -12.28
CA ALA A 214 -1.90 32.83 -12.96
C ALA A 214 -1.78 33.86 -14.08
N ILE A 215 -2.86 34.10 -14.85
CA ILE A 215 -2.92 35.14 -15.89
C ILE A 215 -2.73 36.54 -15.28
N TYR A 216 -3.50 36.88 -14.23
CA TYR A 216 -3.33 38.14 -13.53
C TYR A 216 -1.92 38.30 -12.96
N ALA A 217 -1.41 37.26 -12.29
CA ALA A 217 -0.08 37.27 -11.71
C ALA A 217 1.01 37.49 -12.76
N ALA A 218 0.93 36.80 -13.90
CA ALA A 218 1.91 36.95 -14.98
C ALA A 218 1.81 38.29 -15.66
N ALA A 219 0.60 38.77 -16.04
CA ALA A 219 0.41 40.03 -16.74
C ALA A 219 0.90 41.25 -15.92
N LEU A 220 0.77 41.19 -14.60
CA LEU A 220 1.15 42.27 -13.68
C LEU A 220 2.51 42.04 -13.01
N LYS A 221 3.23 40.98 -13.34
CA LYS A 221 4.49 40.59 -12.71
C LYS A 221 4.36 40.60 -11.18
N ALA A 222 3.35 39.92 -10.68
CA ALA A 222 3.04 39.85 -9.24
C ALA A 222 4.22 39.29 -8.42
N SER A 223 4.30 39.69 -7.16
CA SER A 223 5.32 39.19 -6.22
C SER A 223 5.15 37.72 -5.90
N ALA A 224 3.89 37.23 -5.88
CA ALA A 224 3.54 35.85 -5.68
C ALA A 224 2.12 35.55 -6.17
N LEU A 225 1.86 34.26 -6.45
CA LEU A 225 0.53 33.69 -6.59
C LEU A 225 0.29 32.75 -5.43
N GLU A 226 -0.73 33.01 -4.61
CA GLU A 226 -1.15 32.08 -3.55
C GLU A 226 -2.44 31.34 -3.95
N ILE A 227 -2.39 30.03 -3.99
CA ILE A 227 -3.56 29.16 -4.24
C ILE A 227 -4.03 28.61 -2.90
N TRP A 228 -5.16 29.11 -2.42
CA TRP A 228 -5.79 28.73 -1.18
C TRP A 228 -6.86 27.65 -1.44
N THR A 229 -6.73 26.53 -0.75
CA THR A 229 -7.56 25.33 -0.89
C THR A 229 -7.83 24.71 0.49
N ASP A 230 -8.29 23.47 0.54
CA ASP A 230 -8.58 22.71 1.75
C ASP A 230 -7.45 21.75 2.20
N VAL A 231 -6.29 21.86 1.56
CA VAL A 231 -5.10 21.07 1.93
C VAL A 231 -3.93 21.98 2.27
N SER A 232 -3.08 21.56 3.22
CA SER A 232 -1.98 22.35 3.77
C SER A 232 -0.71 22.33 2.91
N GLY A 233 -0.78 21.92 1.65
CA GLY A 233 0.33 21.87 0.71
C GLY A 233 0.33 20.58 -0.13
N MET A 234 1.42 20.35 -0.85
CA MET A 234 1.65 19.12 -1.58
C MET A 234 2.26 18.06 -0.65
N MET A 235 1.91 16.80 -0.86
CA MET A 235 2.33 15.68 -0.03
C MET A 235 3.19 14.69 -0.83
N THR A 236 4.07 13.98 -0.15
CA THR A 236 4.91 12.93 -0.76
C THR A 236 4.13 11.74 -1.33
N ALA A 237 2.91 11.54 -0.88
CA ALA A 237 1.91 10.60 -1.41
C ALA A 237 0.50 11.04 -0.99
N ASP A 238 -0.54 10.40 -1.55
CA ASP A 238 -1.92 10.63 -1.12
C ASP A 238 -2.11 10.17 0.34
N PRO A 239 -2.43 11.06 1.30
CA PRO A 239 -2.56 10.72 2.72
C PRO A 239 -3.70 9.72 3.00
N ARG A 240 -4.66 9.59 2.10
CA ARG A 240 -5.73 8.56 2.19
C ARG A 240 -5.21 7.15 1.93
N MET A 241 -4.07 7.02 1.25
CA MET A 241 -3.42 5.74 0.95
C MET A 241 -2.22 5.47 1.87
N VAL A 242 -1.49 6.52 2.23
CA VAL A 242 -0.27 6.47 3.05
C VAL A 242 -0.45 7.34 4.28
N SER A 243 -0.65 6.73 5.43
CA SER A 243 -0.93 7.44 6.71
C SER A 243 0.21 8.33 7.21
N ASN A 244 1.43 8.04 6.79
CA ASN A 244 2.65 8.78 7.14
C ASN A 244 3.22 9.59 5.96
N ALA A 245 2.38 9.93 4.99
CA ALA A 245 2.74 10.89 3.95
C ALA A 245 3.22 12.19 4.59
N LYS A 246 4.31 12.75 4.05
CA LYS A 246 4.94 13.97 4.55
C LYS A 246 4.60 15.15 3.66
N GLU A 247 4.55 16.32 4.24
CA GLU A 247 4.43 17.56 3.49
C GLU A 247 5.72 17.88 2.74
N ILE A 248 5.56 18.49 1.57
CA ILE A 248 6.66 18.95 0.72
C ILE A 248 6.73 20.47 0.90
N PRO A 249 7.72 21.01 1.65
CA PRO A 249 7.81 22.45 1.90
C PRO A 249 8.09 23.24 0.62
N GLN A 250 8.92 22.70 -0.27
CA GLN A 250 9.38 23.34 -1.49
C GLN A 250 9.53 22.33 -2.62
N ILE A 251 9.09 22.71 -3.82
CA ILE A 251 9.11 21.85 -5.00
C ILE A 251 9.35 22.70 -6.27
N SER A 252 9.95 22.10 -7.31
CA SER A 252 10.06 22.80 -8.60
C SER A 252 8.72 22.83 -9.36
N TYR A 253 8.56 23.78 -10.28
CA TYR A 253 7.35 23.81 -11.15
C TYR A 253 7.17 22.49 -11.90
N GLN A 254 8.26 21.91 -12.38
CA GLN A 254 8.22 20.69 -13.18
C GLN A 254 7.80 19.49 -12.33
N GLU A 255 8.38 19.33 -11.14
CA GLU A 255 7.97 18.29 -10.19
C GLU A 255 6.51 18.44 -9.75
N ALA A 256 6.07 19.68 -9.48
CA ALA A 256 4.67 19.97 -9.12
C ALA A 256 3.71 19.62 -10.26
N MET A 257 4.07 19.91 -11.52
CA MET A 257 3.28 19.50 -12.69
C MET A 257 3.21 17.98 -12.83
N GLU A 258 4.32 17.27 -12.65
CA GLU A 258 4.34 15.80 -12.74
C GLU A 258 3.48 15.17 -11.64
N LEU A 259 3.64 15.57 -10.38
CA LEU A 259 2.81 15.06 -9.28
C LEU A 259 1.32 15.34 -9.50
N SER A 260 0.99 16.51 -10.02
CA SER A 260 -0.40 16.90 -10.29
C SER A 260 -1.00 16.17 -11.49
N HIS A 261 -0.18 15.84 -12.50
CA HIS A 261 -0.60 15.05 -13.65
C HIS A 261 -1.00 13.62 -13.22
N PHE A 262 -0.23 13.02 -12.34
CA PHE A 262 -0.44 11.65 -11.88
C PHE A 262 -1.41 11.51 -10.70
N GLY A 263 -2.18 12.54 -10.30
CA GLY A 263 -3.31 12.37 -9.40
C GLY A 263 -3.34 13.18 -8.12
N ALA A 264 -2.30 13.94 -7.80
CA ALA A 264 -2.38 14.98 -6.79
C ALA A 264 -3.20 16.16 -7.38
N LYS A 265 -4.53 16.12 -7.22
CA LYS A 265 -5.47 17.09 -7.83
C LYS A 265 -5.37 18.49 -7.22
N ILE A 266 -4.20 18.91 -6.77
CA ILE A 266 -4.01 20.20 -6.10
C ILE A 266 -3.91 21.34 -7.12
N ILE A 267 -3.21 21.09 -8.24
CA ILE A 267 -3.03 22.06 -9.34
C ILE A 267 -3.32 21.35 -10.66
N TYR A 268 -3.92 22.07 -11.59
CA TYR A 268 -3.98 21.60 -12.97
C TYR A 268 -2.76 22.13 -13.74
N PRO A 269 -1.84 21.27 -14.25
CA PRO A 269 -0.55 21.69 -14.78
C PRO A 269 -0.56 22.83 -15.80
N PRO A 270 -1.45 22.86 -16.80
CA PRO A 270 -1.49 23.97 -17.77
C PRO A 270 -1.76 25.34 -17.15
N THR A 271 -2.38 25.38 -15.96
CA THR A 271 -2.83 26.63 -15.35
C THR A 271 -1.72 27.46 -14.71
N ILE A 272 -0.60 26.83 -14.35
CA ILE A 272 0.55 27.52 -13.75
C ILE A 272 1.63 27.94 -14.76
N GLN A 273 1.48 27.56 -16.04
CA GLN A 273 2.44 27.94 -17.07
C GLN A 273 2.73 29.44 -17.16
N PRO A 274 1.73 30.37 -17.09
CA PRO A 274 2.01 31.80 -17.18
C PRO A 274 2.99 32.30 -16.12
N VAL A 275 2.84 31.85 -14.87
CA VAL A 275 3.71 32.23 -13.73
C VAL A 275 5.07 31.53 -13.80
N MET A 276 5.13 30.32 -14.28
CA MET A 276 6.39 29.57 -14.48
C MET A 276 7.33 30.31 -15.44
N TYR A 277 6.83 30.80 -16.56
CA TYR A 277 7.63 31.54 -17.53
C TYR A 277 8.14 32.90 -17.01
N GLN A 278 7.47 33.46 -16.00
CA GLN A 278 7.82 34.72 -15.35
C GLN A 278 8.63 34.50 -14.04
N ASN A 279 8.89 33.26 -13.65
CA ASN A 279 9.50 32.87 -12.36
C ASN A 279 8.78 33.46 -11.13
N ILE A 280 7.45 33.57 -11.16
CA ILE A 280 6.65 34.07 -10.05
C ILE A 280 6.36 32.92 -9.08
N PRO A 281 6.77 32.97 -7.80
CA PRO A 281 6.54 31.86 -6.86
C PRO A 281 5.04 31.61 -6.66
N VAL A 282 4.69 30.31 -6.59
CA VAL A 282 3.32 29.86 -6.33
C VAL A 282 3.30 29.16 -4.97
N TRP A 283 2.38 29.58 -4.12
CA TRP A 283 2.16 28.97 -2.83
C TRP A 283 0.84 28.17 -2.83
N ILE A 284 0.89 26.97 -2.27
CA ILE A 284 -0.30 26.18 -1.96
C ILE A 284 -0.54 26.29 -0.46
N LYS A 285 -1.70 26.83 -0.07
CA LYS A 285 -2.03 27.13 1.33
C LYS A 285 -3.43 26.62 1.71
N ASN A 286 -3.61 26.36 2.99
CA ASN A 286 -4.89 25.90 3.53
C ASN A 286 -5.71 27.06 4.08
N THR A 287 -6.90 27.26 3.54
CA THR A 287 -7.86 28.29 4.00
C THR A 287 -8.32 28.03 5.44
N PHE A 288 -8.35 26.77 5.86
CA PHE A 288 -8.82 26.36 7.18
C PHE A 288 -7.71 26.37 8.25
N GLU A 289 -6.44 26.38 7.79
CA GLU A 289 -5.23 26.46 8.60
C GLU A 289 -4.30 27.56 8.08
N PRO A 290 -4.69 28.84 8.14
CA PRO A 290 -3.98 29.92 7.46
C PRO A 290 -2.57 30.20 7.97
N ASN A 291 -2.27 29.77 9.20
CA ASN A 291 -0.92 29.88 9.76
C ASN A 291 0.04 28.79 9.30
N HIS A 292 -0.46 27.76 8.62
CA HIS A 292 0.39 26.71 8.07
C HIS A 292 1.21 27.27 6.90
N PRO A 293 2.53 27.00 6.82
CA PRO A 293 3.40 27.57 5.78
C PRO A 293 3.00 27.13 4.37
N GLY A 294 2.47 25.92 4.20
CA GLY A 294 2.12 25.35 2.90
C GLY A 294 3.32 24.91 2.08
N THR A 295 3.14 24.74 0.76
CA THR A 295 4.19 24.38 -0.20
C THR A 295 4.48 25.56 -1.12
N ILE A 296 5.77 25.93 -1.25
CA ILE A 296 6.23 26.85 -2.28
C ILE A 296 6.63 26.10 -3.56
N ILE A 297 6.17 26.58 -4.70
CA ILE A 297 6.53 26.09 -6.03
C ILE A 297 7.32 27.21 -6.72
N GLU A 298 8.57 26.91 -7.07
CA GLU A 298 9.46 27.86 -7.72
C GLU A 298 10.40 27.16 -8.73
N ASN A 299 11.28 27.90 -9.38
CA ASN A 299 12.06 27.34 -10.48
C ASN A 299 13.13 26.35 -10.03
N ASN A 300 13.60 26.44 -8.79
CA ASN A 300 14.66 25.61 -8.26
C ASN A 300 14.11 24.54 -7.32
N SER A 301 14.45 23.28 -7.60
CA SER A 301 14.26 22.21 -6.62
C SER A 301 15.20 22.40 -5.42
N PRO A 302 14.77 22.14 -4.18
CA PRO A 302 15.67 22.26 -3.03
C PRO A 302 16.86 21.33 -3.21
N LYS A 303 18.04 21.82 -2.79
CA LYS A 303 19.28 21.05 -2.78
C LYS A 303 19.37 20.26 -1.47
N ASP A 304 18.51 19.29 -1.32
CA ASP A 304 18.51 18.33 -0.23
C ASP A 304 18.88 16.93 -0.73
N ASP A 305 19.13 16.00 0.19
CA ASP A 305 19.49 14.62 -0.16
C ASP A 305 18.30 13.81 -0.73
N ASN A 306 17.11 14.39 -0.76
CA ASN A 306 15.90 13.76 -1.29
C ASN A 306 15.75 14.05 -2.77
N PHE A 307 16.24 13.16 -3.61
CA PHE A 307 16.08 13.22 -5.07
C PHE A 307 14.69 12.80 -5.57
N ILE A 308 13.83 12.23 -4.70
CA ILE A 308 12.42 11.91 -4.96
C ILE A 308 11.55 12.90 -4.17
N ARG A 309 10.58 13.52 -4.84
CA ARG A 309 9.64 14.47 -4.24
C ARG A 309 8.32 13.83 -3.86
N GLY A 310 7.84 12.89 -4.66
CA GLY A 310 6.58 12.26 -4.35
C GLY A 310 6.27 11.05 -5.21
N ILE A 311 5.22 10.36 -4.79
CA ILE A 311 4.63 9.21 -5.46
C ILE A 311 3.18 9.52 -5.75
N SER A 312 2.77 9.28 -6.98
CA SER A 312 1.40 9.54 -7.39
C SER A 312 0.84 8.39 -8.22
N SER A 313 -0.47 8.37 -8.48
CA SER A 313 -1.10 7.33 -9.27
C SER A 313 -2.28 7.83 -10.08
N ILE A 314 -2.48 7.24 -11.27
CA ILE A 314 -3.69 7.40 -12.08
C ILE A 314 -4.43 6.08 -12.05
N LYS A 315 -5.71 6.13 -11.70
CA LYS A 315 -6.64 4.98 -11.73
C LYS A 315 -7.38 4.90 -13.06
N ASP A 316 -8.13 3.82 -13.23
CA ASP A 316 -9.04 3.63 -14.37
C ASP A 316 -8.34 3.66 -15.72
N LEU A 317 -7.17 3.01 -15.80
CA LEU A 317 -6.37 2.86 -17.01
C LEU A 317 -6.66 1.53 -17.70
N CYS A 318 -6.68 1.57 -19.03
CA CYS A 318 -6.56 0.38 -19.89
C CYS A 318 -5.29 0.47 -20.72
N LEU A 319 -4.58 -0.65 -20.87
CA LEU A 319 -3.55 -0.80 -21.87
C LEU A 319 -4.15 -1.35 -23.16
N LEU A 320 -3.79 -0.72 -24.25
CA LEU A 320 -4.14 -1.12 -25.61
C LEU A 320 -2.84 -1.53 -26.32
N SER A 321 -2.74 -2.79 -26.72
CA SER A 321 -1.57 -3.31 -27.42
C SER A 321 -1.89 -3.60 -28.89
N LEU A 322 -1.19 -2.92 -29.79
CA LEU A 322 -1.16 -3.24 -31.22
C LEU A 322 0.07 -4.10 -31.48
N GLU A 323 -0.13 -5.34 -31.88
CA GLU A 323 0.93 -6.34 -32.01
C GLU A 323 0.89 -7.01 -33.40
N GLY A 324 2.05 -7.35 -33.91
CA GLY A 324 2.14 -8.10 -35.16
C GLY A 324 3.52 -8.13 -35.80
N ALA A 325 3.92 -9.29 -36.33
CA ALA A 325 5.19 -9.47 -37.03
C ALA A 325 5.31 -8.61 -38.32
N GLY A 326 4.18 -8.18 -38.85
CA GLY A 326 4.15 -7.33 -40.06
C GLY A 326 4.42 -5.85 -39.77
N MET A 327 4.69 -5.46 -38.51
CA MET A 327 5.03 -4.09 -38.14
C MET A 327 6.55 -3.81 -38.26
N VAL A 328 7.37 -4.86 -38.19
CA VAL A 328 8.83 -4.73 -38.07
C VAL A 328 9.44 -4.10 -39.32
N GLY A 329 10.21 -3.02 -39.12
CA GLY A 329 10.92 -2.31 -40.21
C GLY A 329 9.99 -1.52 -41.15
N ILE A 330 8.70 -1.42 -40.90
CA ILE A 330 7.73 -0.68 -41.70
C ILE A 330 7.39 0.65 -41.08
N PRO A 331 7.80 1.80 -41.66
CA PRO A 331 7.48 3.12 -41.13
C PRO A 331 5.97 3.41 -41.17
N GLY A 332 5.45 4.14 -40.16
CA GLY A 332 4.12 4.72 -40.19
C GLY A 332 3.06 4.06 -39.33
N PHE A 333 3.28 2.89 -38.75
CA PHE A 333 2.33 2.26 -37.86
C PHE A 333 1.97 3.13 -36.65
N SER A 334 2.96 3.73 -35.99
CA SER A 334 2.73 4.62 -34.86
C SER A 334 1.89 5.83 -35.28
N LYS A 335 2.18 6.46 -36.45
CA LYS A 335 1.38 7.57 -36.95
C LYS A 335 -0.09 7.18 -37.12
N ARG A 336 -0.35 6.04 -37.78
CA ARG A 336 -1.71 5.55 -38.04
C ARG A 336 -2.46 5.26 -36.74
N LEU A 337 -1.80 4.60 -35.77
CA LEU A 337 -2.38 4.34 -34.44
C LEU A 337 -2.81 5.63 -33.75
N PHE A 338 -1.92 6.61 -33.65
CA PHE A 338 -2.23 7.88 -32.99
C PHE A 338 -3.24 8.72 -33.78
N ASP A 339 -3.24 8.68 -35.08
CA ASP A 339 -4.22 9.37 -35.93
C ASP A 339 -5.64 8.78 -35.76
N ALA A 340 -5.74 7.44 -35.68
CA ALA A 340 -7.02 6.75 -35.40
C ALA A 340 -7.60 7.15 -34.03
N LEU A 341 -6.76 7.21 -32.98
CA LEU A 341 -7.16 7.64 -31.65
C LEU A 341 -7.53 9.13 -31.61
N ALA A 342 -6.72 10.00 -32.25
CA ALA A 342 -6.94 11.45 -32.28
C ALA A 342 -8.23 11.84 -33.02
N LYS A 343 -8.59 11.17 -34.12
CA LYS A 343 -9.86 11.34 -34.83
C LYS A 343 -11.09 11.10 -33.95
N LYS A 344 -10.93 10.27 -32.89
CA LYS A 344 -11.98 9.99 -31.91
C LYS A 344 -11.84 10.82 -30.64
N LEU A 345 -10.93 11.78 -30.60
CA LEU A 345 -10.63 12.64 -29.45
C LEU A 345 -10.23 11.85 -28.19
N ILE A 346 -9.58 10.66 -28.39
CA ILE A 346 -9.12 9.81 -27.30
C ILE A 346 -7.75 10.30 -26.85
N ASN A 347 -7.64 10.62 -25.56
CA ASN A 347 -6.37 11.03 -24.95
C ASN A 347 -5.49 9.83 -24.61
N VAL A 348 -4.24 9.86 -25.06
CA VAL A 348 -3.24 8.86 -24.72
C VAL A 348 -2.45 9.33 -23.50
N ILE A 349 -2.48 8.53 -22.44
CA ILE A 349 -1.88 8.85 -21.13
C ILE A 349 -0.46 8.32 -21.02
N LEU A 350 -0.19 7.15 -21.62
CA LEU A 350 1.09 6.46 -21.58
C LEU A 350 1.39 5.85 -22.96
N ILE A 351 2.65 5.90 -23.35
CA ILE A 351 3.14 5.29 -24.59
C ILE A 351 4.36 4.46 -24.25
N THR A 352 4.37 3.20 -24.67
CA THR A 352 5.57 2.36 -24.62
C THR A 352 5.63 1.51 -25.89
N GLN A 353 6.83 1.36 -26.41
CA GLN A 353 7.07 0.55 -27.61
C GLN A 353 8.25 -0.36 -27.35
N SER A 354 8.14 -1.64 -27.74
CA SER A 354 9.26 -2.55 -27.63
C SER A 354 10.33 -2.21 -28.69
N SER A 355 11.58 -2.39 -28.33
CA SER A 355 12.72 -2.15 -29.25
C SER A 355 12.73 -3.10 -30.44
N SER A 356 11.98 -4.18 -30.38
CA SER A 356 11.80 -5.14 -31.48
C SER A 356 10.78 -4.70 -32.53
N GLU A 357 10.12 -3.55 -32.33
CA GLU A 357 9.08 -2.99 -33.22
C GLU A 357 7.84 -3.90 -33.42
N HIS A 358 7.73 -5.02 -32.70
CA HIS A 358 6.62 -5.96 -32.79
C HIS A 358 5.34 -5.47 -32.12
N SER A 359 5.44 -4.51 -31.21
CA SER A 359 4.29 -4.02 -30.45
C SER A 359 4.39 -2.55 -30.10
N ILE A 360 3.26 -1.88 -30.15
CA ILE A 360 3.06 -0.53 -29.62
C ILE A 360 1.96 -0.62 -28.57
N CYS A 361 2.27 -0.24 -27.35
CA CYS A 361 1.32 -0.25 -26.25
C CYS A 361 1.01 1.18 -25.81
N VAL A 362 -0.26 1.50 -25.70
CA VAL A 362 -0.73 2.82 -25.25
C VAL A 362 -1.70 2.68 -24.08
N GLY A 363 -1.59 3.59 -23.12
CA GLY A 363 -2.51 3.69 -22.00
C GLY A 363 -3.59 4.73 -22.29
N VAL A 364 -4.85 4.35 -22.12
CA VAL A 364 -6.01 5.23 -22.26
C VAL A 364 -6.95 5.09 -21.05
N ASN A 365 -7.89 6.02 -20.89
CA ASN A 365 -8.92 5.88 -19.87
C ASN A 365 -9.83 4.69 -20.19
N VAL A 366 -10.28 3.97 -19.17
CA VAL A 366 -11.14 2.78 -19.32
C VAL A 366 -12.44 3.08 -20.10
N GLN A 367 -12.96 4.29 -19.99
CA GLN A 367 -14.18 4.72 -20.68
C GLN A 367 -13.98 4.79 -22.21
N ASP A 368 -12.77 5.10 -22.66
CA ASP A 368 -12.43 5.27 -24.07
C ASP A 368 -11.97 3.96 -24.73
N ALA A 369 -11.69 2.91 -23.93
CA ALA A 369 -11.06 1.68 -24.42
C ALA A 369 -11.84 0.98 -25.53
N HIS A 370 -13.17 0.91 -25.43
CA HIS A 370 -14.00 0.27 -26.46
C HIS A 370 -13.99 1.05 -27.78
N GLN A 371 -14.13 2.39 -27.69
CA GLN A 371 -14.11 3.24 -28.87
C GLN A 371 -12.72 3.26 -29.53
N ALA A 372 -11.66 3.21 -28.72
CA ALA A 372 -10.30 3.10 -29.19
C ALA A 372 -10.08 1.82 -29.99
N LYS A 373 -10.55 0.67 -29.47
CA LYS A 373 -10.47 -0.61 -30.18
C LYS A 373 -11.15 -0.57 -31.54
N LEU A 374 -12.39 -0.09 -31.60
CA LEU A 374 -13.12 -0.01 -32.85
C LEU A 374 -12.41 0.89 -33.88
N ALA A 375 -11.87 2.01 -33.44
CA ALA A 375 -11.17 2.94 -34.32
C ALA A 375 -9.87 2.37 -34.87
N VAL A 376 -9.10 1.68 -34.00
CA VAL A 376 -7.80 1.09 -34.40
C VAL A 376 -8.00 -0.16 -35.25
N ASP A 377 -8.91 -1.07 -34.87
CA ASP A 377 -9.20 -2.27 -35.67
C ASP A 377 -9.70 -1.90 -37.08
N ALA A 378 -10.49 -0.83 -37.21
CA ALA A 378 -10.92 -0.32 -38.51
C ALA A 378 -9.77 0.30 -39.32
N GLU A 379 -8.84 1.01 -38.69
CA GLU A 379 -7.67 1.59 -39.34
C GLU A 379 -6.71 0.51 -39.87
N PHE A 380 -6.60 -0.61 -39.17
CA PHE A 380 -5.70 -1.71 -39.48
C PHE A 380 -6.41 -2.95 -40.08
N GLU A 381 -7.65 -2.79 -40.53
CA GLU A 381 -8.49 -3.91 -41.05
C GLU A 381 -7.77 -4.76 -42.13
N GLN A 382 -7.03 -4.12 -43.05
CA GLN A 382 -6.33 -4.83 -44.10
C GLN A 382 -5.18 -5.67 -43.52
N GLU A 383 -4.39 -5.16 -42.62
CA GLU A 383 -3.29 -5.86 -41.98
C GLU A 383 -3.80 -6.98 -41.08
N ILE A 384 -4.92 -6.77 -40.37
CA ILE A 384 -5.58 -7.81 -39.58
C ILE A 384 -6.07 -8.94 -40.43
N ASN A 385 -6.77 -8.65 -41.53
CA ASN A 385 -7.27 -9.68 -42.46
C ASN A 385 -6.14 -10.48 -43.15
N THR A 386 -4.98 -9.86 -43.31
CA THR A 386 -3.79 -10.53 -43.87
C THR A 386 -2.87 -11.13 -42.81
N GLN A 387 -3.30 -11.15 -41.54
CA GLN A 387 -2.56 -11.69 -40.37
C GLN A 387 -1.16 -11.08 -40.19
N LYS A 388 -0.97 -9.83 -40.60
CA LYS A 388 0.25 -9.04 -40.36
C LYS A 388 0.24 -8.34 -39.01
N VAL A 389 -0.95 -8.02 -38.53
CA VAL A 389 -1.23 -7.37 -37.24
C VAL A 389 -2.40 -8.10 -36.59
N GLU A 390 -2.36 -8.25 -35.29
CA GLU A 390 -3.47 -8.81 -34.52
C GLU A 390 -4.51 -7.73 -34.20
N PRO A 391 -5.79 -8.10 -33.99
CA PRO A 391 -6.79 -7.17 -33.48
C PRO A 391 -6.33 -6.57 -32.15
N LEU A 392 -6.59 -5.28 -31.94
CA LEU A 392 -6.13 -4.55 -30.76
C LEU A 392 -6.50 -5.28 -29.46
N ILE A 393 -5.50 -5.57 -28.63
CA ILE A 393 -5.68 -6.24 -27.33
C ILE A 393 -5.95 -5.18 -26.27
N ILE A 394 -6.95 -5.43 -25.41
CA ILE A 394 -7.30 -4.55 -24.27
C ILE A 394 -7.03 -5.27 -22.96
N GLU A 395 -6.18 -4.70 -22.12
CA GLU A 395 -6.01 -5.11 -20.72
C GLU A 395 -6.62 -4.04 -19.80
N LYS A 396 -7.59 -4.43 -18.96
CA LYS A 396 -8.34 -3.56 -18.06
C LYS A 396 -7.85 -3.69 -16.61
N ASP A 397 -8.50 -2.95 -15.72
CA ASP A 397 -8.24 -2.95 -14.26
C ASP A 397 -6.79 -2.62 -13.91
N LEU A 398 -6.23 -1.65 -14.64
CA LEU A 398 -4.87 -1.18 -14.47
C LEU A 398 -4.83 0.24 -13.91
N SER A 399 -3.67 0.57 -13.34
CA SER A 399 -3.36 1.90 -12.85
C SER A 399 -1.89 2.22 -13.11
N ILE A 400 -1.59 3.50 -13.28
CA ILE A 400 -0.21 3.98 -13.31
C ILE A 400 0.21 4.38 -11.91
N ILE A 401 1.43 4.03 -11.53
CA ILE A 401 2.15 4.62 -10.41
C ILE A 401 3.33 5.41 -10.97
N ALA A 402 3.59 6.56 -10.40
CA ALA A 402 4.67 7.45 -10.82
C ALA A 402 5.53 7.85 -9.62
N LEU A 403 6.83 7.67 -9.77
CA LEU A 403 7.85 8.21 -8.89
C LEU A 403 8.35 9.52 -9.50
N VAL A 404 8.25 10.63 -8.77
CA VAL A 404 8.54 11.97 -9.29
C VAL A 404 9.72 12.60 -8.56
N GLY A 405 10.67 13.19 -9.31
CA GLY A 405 11.80 13.93 -8.79
C GLY A 405 12.74 14.37 -9.91
N GLU A 406 13.19 15.60 -9.87
CA GLU A 406 13.99 16.20 -10.95
C GLU A 406 15.45 15.73 -10.95
N GLN A 407 15.97 15.28 -9.81
CA GLN A 407 17.38 14.89 -9.66
C GLN A 407 17.65 13.39 -9.86
N MET A 408 16.65 12.59 -10.25
CA MET A 408 16.81 11.14 -10.42
C MET A 408 17.88 10.75 -11.43
N ARG A 409 18.07 11.58 -12.47
CA ARG A 409 19.09 11.36 -13.51
C ARG A 409 20.51 11.20 -12.95
N ASN A 410 20.80 11.87 -11.85
CA ASN A 410 22.14 11.89 -11.25
C ASN A 410 22.32 10.84 -10.15
N HIS A 411 21.27 10.03 -9.87
CA HIS A 411 21.27 9.03 -8.81
C HIS A 411 21.11 7.63 -9.38
N PRO A 412 22.20 6.89 -9.61
CA PRO A 412 22.13 5.51 -10.11
C PRO A 412 21.31 4.62 -9.17
N GLY A 413 20.58 3.68 -9.75
CA GLY A 413 19.85 2.66 -8.98
C GLY A 413 18.42 3.01 -8.59
N VAL A 414 17.89 4.21 -8.87
CA VAL A 414 16.52 4.60 -8.53
C VAL A 414 15.49 3.66 -9.14
N SER A 415 15.61 3.40 -10.46
CA SER A 415 14.71 2.46 -11.16
C SER A 415 14.86 1.04 -10.59
N GLY A 416 16.09 0.60 -10.32
CA GLY A 416 16.36 -0.70 -9.70
C GLY A 416 15.71 -0.85 -8.32
N LYS A 417 15.77 0.20 -7.48
CA LYS A 417 15.06 0.23 -6.20
C LYS A 417 13.54 0.18 -6.38
N MET A 418 12.98 1.01 -7.26
CA MET A 418 11.54 1.03 -7.54
C MET A 418 11.03 -0.35 -7.93
N PHE A 419 11.60 -0.95 -8.97
CA PHE A 419 11.13 -2.24 -9.48
C PHE A 419 11.48 -3.40 -8.53
N GLY A 420 12.63 -3.33 -7.86
CA GLY A 420 13.02 -4.32 -6.86
C GLY A 420 12.06 -4.38 -5.67
N VAL A 421 11.62 -3.22 -5.16
CA VAL A 421 10.64 -3.15 -4.06
C VAL A 421 9.26 -3.66 -4.52
N LEU A 422 8.82 -3.30 -5.72
CA LEU A 422 7.56 -3.80 -6.27
C LEU A 422 7.60 -5.34 -6.40
N GLY A 423 8.68 -5.88 -6.98
CA GLY A 423 8.84 -7.32 -7.16
C GLY A 423 8.92 -8.09 -5.84
N ARG A 424 9.69 -7.60 -4.85
CA ARG A 424 9.76 -8.22 -3.51
C ARG A 424 8.41 -8.26 -2.79
N ASN A 425 7.50 -7.36 -3.12
CA ASN A 425 6.15 -7.34 -2.57
C ASN A 425 5.11 -8.02 -3.47
N GLY A 426 5.54 -8.78 -4.46
CA GLY A 426 4.66 -9.55 -5.35
C GLY A 426 3.83 -8.70 -6.30
N ILE A 427 4.26 -7.48 -6.60
CA ILE A 427 3.57 -6.57 -7.51
C ILE A 427 4.14 -6.74 -8.92
N ASN A 428 3.28 -7.19 -9.84
CA ASN A 428 3.67 -7.37 -11.23
C ASN A 428 3.54 -6.06 -12.02
N VAL A 429 4.61 -5.70 -12.74
CA VAL A 429 4.65 -4.52 -13.62
C VAL A 429 4.28 -4.94 -15.05
N ARG A 430 3.26 -4.31 -15.63
CA ARG A 430 2.75 -4.60 -16.98
C ARG A 430 3.45 -3.79 -18.05
N ALA A 431 3.69 -2.52 -17.79
CA ALA A 431 4.38 -1.61 -18.70
C ALA A 431 5.21 -0.60 -17.90
N ILE A 432 6.25 -0.08 -18.52
CA ILE A 432 7.15 0.90 -17.93
C ILE A 432 7.30 2.06 -18.91
N ALA A 433 7.29 3.30 -18.41
CA ALA A 433 7.73 4.44 -19.17
C ALA A 433 8.66 5.31 -18.32
N GLN A 434 9.81 5.64 -18.91
CA GLN A 434 10.79 6.54 -18.33
C GLN A 434 11.30 7.48 -19.44
N GLY A 435 11.10 8.77 -19.28
CA GLY A 435 11.56 9.77 -20.23
C GLY A 435 13.08 10.01 -20.12
N SER A 436 13.68 10.49 -21.19
CA SER A 436 15.10 10.88 -21.20
C SER A 436 15.41 12.05 -20.24
N SER A 437 14.41 12.82 -19.86
CA SER A 437 14.51 13.88 -18.83
C SER A 437 14.61 13.32 -17.40
N GLU A 438 14.25 12.08 -17.18
CA GLU A 438 14.24 11.37 -15.90
C GLU A 438 13.58 12.14 -14.74
N LYS A 439 12.50 12.87 -15.03
CA LYS A 439 11.72 13.60 -14.01
C LYS A 439 10.64 12.73 -13.35
N ASN A 440 10.26 11.67 -14.03
CA ASN A 440 9.39 10.63 -13.50
C ASN A 440 9.82 9.25 -14.00
N ILE A 441 9.50 8.24 -13.20
CA ILE A 441 9.54 6.83 -13.58
C ILE A 441 8.15 6.30 -13.34
N THR A 442 7.50 5.80 -14.39
CA THR A 442 6.14 5.29 -14.32
C THR A 442 6.09 3.79 -14.55
N ALA A 443 5.21 3.13 -13.82
CA ALA A 443 4.90 1.73 -13.99
C ALA A 443 3.40 1.51 -14.03
N VAL A 444 2.95 0.64 -14.92
CA VAL A 444 1.55 0.17 -14.97
C VAL A 444 1.46 -1.12 -14.19
N ILE A 445 0.52 -1.16 -13.25
CA ILE A 445 0.26 -2.30 -12.36
C ILE A 445 -1.24 -2.60 -12.30
N ALA A 446 -1.61 -3.75 -11.72
CA ALA A 446 -3.02 -4.03 -11.41
C ALA A 446 -3.58 -3.03 -10.40
N SER A 447 -4.82 -2.57 -10.61
CA SER A 447 -5.47 -1.57 -9.74
C SER A 447 -5.60 -2.04 -8.29
N ALA A 448 -5.75 -3.34 -8.06
CA ALA A 448 -5.79 -3.95 -6.73
C ALA A 448 -4.49 -3.76 -5.93
N ASP A 449 -3.35 -3.59 -6.61
CA ASP A 449 -2.03 -3.47 -5.98
C ASP A 449 -1.62 -2.01 -5.70
N VAL A 450 -2.38 -1.01 -6.15
CA VAL A 450 -1.99 0.41 -6.08
C VAL A 450 -1.68 0.85 -4.65
N LYS A 451 -2.56 0.55 -3.71
CA LYS A 451 -2.35 0.94 -2.30
C LYS A 451 -1.08 0.32 -1.73
N LYS A 452 -0.85 -0.97 -2.00
CA LYS A 452 0.35 -1.69 -1.58
C LYS A 452 1.60 -1.07 -2.24
N ALA A 453 1.56 -0.84 -3.56
CA ALA A 453 2.65 -0.27 -4.33
C ALA A 453 3.08 1.11 -3.80
N ILE A 454 2.12 2.02 -3.60
CA ILE A 454 2.43 3.37 -3.09
C ILE A 454 3.04 3.28 -1.68
N ASN A 455 2.54 2.41 -0.82
CA ASN A 455 3.07 2.24 0.54
C ASN A 455 4.49 1.66 0.56
N VAL A 456 4.79 0.65 -0.25
CA VAL A 456 6.15 0.08 -0.29
C VAL A 456 7.15 1.05 -0.90
N LEU A 457 6.75 1.81 -1.92
CA LEU A 457 7.60 2.83 -2.51
C LEU A 457 7.81 4.01 -1.55
N HIS A 458 6.77 4.44 -0.83
CA HIS A 458 6.90 5.49 0.17
C HIS A 458 7.84 5.08 1.31
N GLU A 459 7.73 3.84 1.79
CA GLU A 459 8.65 3.28 2.78
C GLU A 459 10.09 3.30 2.27
N GLU A 460 10.35 2.85 1.06
CA GLU A 460 11.69 2.76 0.47
C GLU A 460 12.36 4.13 0.25
N PHE A 461 11.59 5.15 -0.16
CA PHE A 461 12.15 6.44 -0.58
C PHE A 461 12.02 7.55 0.46
N PHE A 462 11.04 7.49 1.37
CA PHE A 462 10.76 8.56 2.32
C PHE A 462 10.87 8.15 3.78
N GLU A 463 10.85 6.84 4.08
CA GLU A 463 10.96 6.33 5.44
C GLU A 463 12.36 5.79 5.69
N THR A 464 13.28 6.64 6.08
CA THR A 464 14.62 6.22 6.49
C THR A 464 14.66 5.63 7.90
N THR A 465 13.55 5.68 8.64
CA THR A 465 13.55 5.46 10.09
C THR A 465 13.32 3.99 10.45
N TYR A 466 12.35 3.29 9.82
CA TYR A 466 12.08 1.88 10.12
C TYR A 466 11.23 1.19 9.04
N LYS A 467 11.50 -0.12 8.85
CA LYS A 467 10.69 -1.02 7.99
C LYS A 467 9.51 -1.53 8.81
N GLN A 468 8.30 -1.46 8.26
CA GLN A 468 7.10 -2.00 8.89
C GLN A 468 6.81 -3.42 8.39
N LEU A 469 6.57 -4.36 9.33
CA LEU A 469 6.01 -5.67 9.06
C LEU A 469 4.55 -5.73 9.50
N ASN A 470 3.69 -6.30 8.69
CA ASN A 470 2.29 -6.56 9.00
C ASN A 470 2.10 -8.05 9.28
N ILE A 471 1.80 -8.36 10.54
CA ILE A 471 1.79 -9.73 11.05
C ILE A 471 0.35 -10.22 11.25
N TYR A 472 0.08 -11.40 10.72
CA TYR A 472 -1.17 -12.14 10.89
C TYR A 472 -0.89 -13.43 11.66
N VAL A 473 -1.38 -13.54 12.89
CA VAL A 473 -1.14 -14.68 13.78
C VAL A 473 -2.30 -15.65 13.71
N ALA A 474 -2.05 -16.88 13.30
CA ALA A 474 -2.94 -18.01 13.42
C ALA A 474 -2.56 -18.84 14.65
N GLY A 475 -3.44 -18.87 15.65
CA GLY A 475 -3.22 -19.53 16.92
C GLY A 475 -3.06 -18.55 18.08
N ALA A 476 -4.13 -18.41 18.88
CA ALA A 476 -4.18 -17.54 20.06
C ALA A 476 -4.04 -18.34 21.39
N GLY A 477 -3.44 -19.53 21.30
CA GLY A 477 -3.19 -20.42 22.46
C GLY A 477 -1.96 -19.99 23.27
N ASN A 478 -1.34 -20.98 23.94
CA ASN A 478 -0.22 -20.73 24.85
C ASN A 478 0.98 -20.08 24.15
N VAL A 479 1.45 -20.64 23.02
CA VAL A 479 2.60 -20.12 22.25
C VAL A 479 2.24 -18.74 21.66
N GLY A 480 1.06 -18.58 21.02
CA GLY A 480 0.64 -17.32 20.43
C GLY A 480 0.52 -16.19 21.46
N GLY A 481 -0.04 -16.46 22.63
CA GLY A 481 -0.11 -15.47 23.71
C GLY A 481 1.27 -15.02 24.23
N LYS A 482 2.23 -15.95 24.33
CA LYS A 482 3.62 -15.63 24.70
C LYS A 482 4.31 -14.82 23.60
N LEU A 483 4.12 -15.19 22.34
CA LEU A 483 4.66 -14.45 21.19
C LEU A 483 4.19 -12.99 21.18
N LEU A 484 2.88 -12.76 21.29
CA LEU A 484 2.31 -11.40 21.32
C LEU A 484 2.87 -10.57 22.48
N ASN A 485 3.04 -11.19 23.67
CA ASN A 485 3.65 -10.53 24.81
C ASN A 485 5.13 -10.19 24.59
N GLN A 486 5.91 -11.09 23.98
CA GLN A 486 7.32 -10.84 23.64
C GLN A 486 7.46 -9.72 22.62
N ILE A 487 6.64 -9.70 21.57
CA ILE A 487 6.61 -8.63 20.56
C ILE A 487 6.30 -7.29 21.22
N SER A 488 5.26 -7.23 22.06
CA SER A 488 4.89 -6.02 22.77
C SER A 488 6.02 -5.48 23.65
N LYS A 489 6.68 -6.34 24.41
CA LYS A 489 7.80 -5.94 25.28
C LYS A 489 9.03 -5.45 24.51
N GLN A 490 9.26 -5.97 23.31
CA GLN A 490 10.43 -5.64 22.49
C GLN A 490 10.17 -4.50 21.48
N ALA A 491 8.95 -4.01 21.37
CA ALA A 491 8.54 -3.05 20.34
C ALA A 491 9.47 -1.81 20.25
N GLU A 492 9.82 -1.21 21.40
CA GLU A 492 10.71 -0.05 21.46
C GLU A 492 12.15 -0.39 21.02
N TYR A 493 12.68 -1.53 21.46
CA TYR A 493 14.00 -1.99 21.04
C TYR A 493 14.07 -2.25 19.53
N LEU A 494 13.07 -2.95 18.98
CA LEU A 494 13.00 -3.22 17.54
C LEU A 494 12.99 -1.92 16.74
N LYS A 495 12.17 -0.95 17.16
CA LYS A 495 12.05 0.33 16.48
C LYS A 495 13.34 1.14 16.55
N LYS A 496 13.95 1.27 17.73
CA LYS A 496 15.15 2.10 17.94
C LYS A 496 16.44 1.45 17.40
N SER A 497 16.63 0.15 17.69
CA SER A 497 17.90 -0.53 17.41
C SER A 497 17.93 -1.27 16.09
N LEU A 498 16.82 -1.87 15.67
CA LEU A 498 16.74 -2.64 14.42
C LEU A 498 16.03 -1.89 13.29
N ARG A 499 15.48 -0.70 13.57
CA ARG A 499 14.68 0.08 12.63
C ARG A 499 13.52 -0.74 12.05
N LEU A 500 12.88 -1.54 12.91
CA LEU A 500 11.82 -2.46 12.57
C LEU A 500 10.59 -2.17 13.42
N GLN A 501 9.47 -1.93 12.78
CA GLN A 501 8.17 -1.81 13.42
C GLN A 501 7.33 -3.04 13.10
N ILE A 502 6.94 -3.79 14.13
CA ILE A 502 6.01 -4.92 13.99
C ILE A 502 4.61 -4.42 14.29
N ASN A 503 3.72 -4.58 13.31
CA ASN A 503 2.32 -4.25 13.39
C ASN A 503 1.50 -5.54 13.38
N ILE A 504 0.83 -5.87 14.48
CA ILE A 504 -0.06 -7.04 14.54
C ILE A 504 -1.40 -6.62 13.95
N VAL A 505 -1.65 -7.07 12.73
CA VAL A 505 -2.85 -6.73 11.96
C VAL A 505 -3.98 -7.72 12.20
N GLY A 506 -3.63 -8.99 12.43
CA GLY A 506 -4.64 -10.02 12.62
C GLY A 506 -4.26 -11.06 13.66
N ILE A 507 -5.26 -11.54 14.39
CA ILE A 507 -5.17 -12.67 15.32
C ILE A 507 -6.38 -13.56 15.08
N ALA A 508 -6.14 -14.87 14.85
CA ALA A 508 -7.20 -15.84 14.69
C ALA A 508 -7.01 -17.05 15.62
N ASN A 509 -8.12 -17.62 16.04
CA ASN A 509 -8.17 -18.94 16.67
C ASN A 509 -9.08 -19.87 15.84
N SER A 510 -9.38 -21.07 16.34
CA SER A 510 -10.21 -22.07 15.64
C SER A 510 -11.66 -21.62 15.40
N LYS A 511 -12.13 -20.52 15.99
CA LYS A 511 -13.53 -20.10 15.96
C LYS A 511 -13.73 -18.65 15.55
N LYS A 512 -12.76 -17.79 15.79
CA LYS A 512 -12.90 -16.32 15.65
C LYS A 512 -11.66 -15.72 15.03
N GLN A 513 -11.87 -14.57 14.34
CA GLN A 513 -10.81 -13.77 13.77
C GLN A 513 -11.00 -12.29 14.12
N LEU A 514 -9.90 -11.66 14.45
CA LEU A 514 -9.80 -10.23 14.74
C LEU A 514 -8.81 -9.63 13.76
N ILE A 515 -9.23 -8.64 12.97
CA ILE A 515 -8.37 -7.96 11.98
C ILE A 515 -8.56 -6.46 12.13
N ASN A 516 -7.45 -5.72 12.16
CA ASN A 516 -7.41 -4.26 12.08
C ASN A 516 -6.17 -3.87 11.25
N VAL A 517 -6.38 -3.28 10.08
CA VAL A 517 -5.31 -2.91 9.13
C VAL A 517 -4.35 -1.87 9.69
N ASP A 518 -4.78 -1.06 10.65
CA ASP A 518 -3.96 -0.04 11.30
C ASP A 518 -3.15 -0.60 12.50
N GLY A 519 -3.41 -1.86 12.85
CA GLY A 519 -2.77 -2.55 13.97
C GLY A 519 -3.70 -2.76 15.17
N LEU A 520 -3.44 -3.84 15.89
CA LEU A 520 -4.18 -4.23 17.09
C LEU A 520 -3.46 -3.75 18.34
N ASP A 521 -4.22 -3.23 19.29
CA ASP A 521 -3.72 -2.99 20.64
C ASP A 521 -3.55 -4.32 21.39
N LEU A 522 -2.29 -4.64 21.72
CA LEU A 522 -1.94 -5.90 22.37
C LEU A 522 -2.20 -5.91 23.87
N THR A 523 -2.66 -4.81 24.47
CA THR A 523 -2.94 -4.76 25.92
C THR A 523 -4.21 -5.56 26.28
N ASN A 524 -5.20 -5.57 25.38
CA ASN A 524 -6.52 -6.19 25.60
C ASN A 524 -6.96 -7.14 24.45
N TRP A 525 -6.00 -7.64 23.66
CA TRP A 525 -6.29 -8.46 22.48
C TRP A 525 -7.15 -9.71 22.76
N LYS A 526 -7.04 -10.29 23.97
CA LYS A 526 -7.84 -11.48 24.35
C LYS A 526 -9.32 -11.18 24.41
N GLU A 527 -9.69 -10.04 25.01
CA GLU A 527 -11.06 -9.58 25.11
C GLU A 527 -11.60 -9.19 23.73
N GLN A 528 -10.81 -8.47 22.96
CA GLN A 528 -11.16 -8.12 21.57
C GLN A 528 -11.41 -9.37 20.73
N LEU A 529 -10.53 -10.39 20.79
CA LEU A 529 -10.73 -11.65 20.07
C LEU A 529 -11.95 -12.42 20.59
N ALA A 530 -12.23 -12.40 21.92
CA ALA A 530 -13.41 -13.04 22.48
C ALA A 530 -14.70 -12.43 21.95
N ASN A 531 -14.71 -11.13 21.62
CA ASN A 531 -15.85 -10.40 21.07
C ASN A 531 -15.82 -10.29 19.53
N ALA A 532 -14.78 -10.84 18.87
CA ALA A 532 -14.61 -10.76 17.44
C ALA A 532 -15.60 -11.67 16.65
N LYS A 533 -15.68 -11.43 15.36
CA LYS A 533 -16.54 -12.18 14.45
C LYS A 533 -16.11 -13.65 14.36
N PRO A 534 -17.05 -14.58 14.23
CA PRO A 534 -16.74 -15.94 13.84
C PRO A 534 -16.02 -15.97 12.49
N GLY A 535 -15.09 -16.90 12.31
CA GLY A 535 -14.38 -17.06 11.05
C GLY A 535 -13.56 -18.35 11.02
N SER A 536 -13.40 -18.90 9.83
CA SER A 536 -12.55 -20.04 9.54
C SER A 536 -11.15 -19.60 9.13
N ILE A 537 -10.21 -20.54 9.01
CA ILE A 537 -8.88 -20.23 8.46
C ILE A 537 -8.97 -19.76 7.00
N THR A 538 -9.92 -20.26 6.23
CA THR A 538 -10.15 -19.83 4.85
C THR A 538 -10.60 -18.37 4.79
N ASP A 539 -11.54 -17.97 5.65
CA ASP A 539 -11.99 -16.57 5.75
C ASP A 539 -10.84 -15.65 6.18
N TYR A 540 -10.01 -16.12 7.10
CA TYR A 540 -8.85 -15.36 7.56
C TYR A 540 -7.83 -15.12 6.46
N VAL A 541 -7.51 -16.16 5.70
CA VAL A 541 -6.61 -16.05 4.54
C VAL A 541 -7.20 -15.18 3.45
N HIS A 542 -8.49 -15.31 3.16
CA HIS A 542 -9.18 -14.43 2.21
C HIS A 542 -9.03 -12.95 2.63
N ALA A 543 -9.26 -12.64 3.89
CA ALA A 543 -9.10 -11.28 4.40
C ALA A 543 -7.63 -10.78 4.33
N ILE A 544 -6.64 -11.64 4.56
CA ILE A 544 -5.22 -11.32 4.39
C ILE A 544 -4.93 -10.90 2.93
N LEU A 545 -5.41 -11.70 1.99
CA LEU A 545 -5.19 -11.47 0.56
C LEU A 545 -5.97 -10.26 0.03
N GLU A 546 -7.17 -10.04 0.53
CA GLU A 546 -8.00 -8.87 0.18
C GLU A 546 -7.40 -7.57 0.72
N ASN A 547 -6.93 -7.54 1.95
CA ASN A 547 -6.26 -6.38 2.53
C ASN A 547 -4.94 -6.05 1.82
N ASN A 548 -4.29 -7.03 1.23
CA ASN A 548 -3.08 -6.91 0.40
C ASN A 548 -2.03 -5.93 0.97
N LEU A 549 -1.72 -6.06 2.26
CA LEU A 549 -0.78 -5.15 2.93
C LEU A 549 0.67 -5.47 2.56
N ARG A 550 1.50 -4.42 2.55
CA ARG A 550 2.94 -4.53 2.34
C ARG A 550 3.61 -5.37 3.42
N ASN A 551 4.74 -6.01 3.09
CA ASN A 551 5.58 -6.76 4.05
C ASN A 551 4.74 -7.66 4.98
N SER A 552 3.79 -8.39 4.40
CA SER A 552 2.89 -9.26 5.17
C SER A 552 3.58 -10.56 5.56
N VAL A 553 3.41 -10.96 6.82
CA VAL A 553 3.90 -12.23 7.35
C VAL A 553 2.75 -12.97 8.04
N PHE A 554 2.49 -14.18 7.59
CA PHE A 554 1.57 -15.10 8.25
C PHE A 554 2.35 -15.95 9.24
N VAL A 555 1.90 -15.99 10.47
CA VAL A 555 2.56 -16.70 11.56
C VAL A 555 1.65 -17.82 12.06
N ASP A 556 2.02 -19.05 11.80
CA ASP A 556 1.29 -20.25 12.28
C ASP A 556 1.90 -20.79 13.58
N VAL A 557 1.19 -20.56 14.68
CA VAL A 557 1.50 -21.11 16.00
C VAL A 557 0.45 -22.14 16.44
N THR A 558 -0.06 -22.91 15.47
CA THR A 558 -1.01 -24.01 15.68
C THR A 558 -0.34 -25.37 15.46
N ALA A 559 -1.10 -26.44 15.65
CA ALA A 559 -0.71 -27.81 15.31
C ALA A 559 -1.76 -28.44 14.36
N HIS A 560 -2.48 -27.64 13.59
CA HIS A 560 -3.61 -28.10 12.82
C HIS A 560 -3.30 -28.14 11.32
N GLU A 561 -3.68 -29.24 10.66
CA GLU A 561 -3.40 -29.50 9.25
C GLU A 561 -4.06 -28.46 8.32
N THR A 562 -5.29 -28.05 8.61
CA THR A 562 -6.00 -27.06 7.79
C THR A 562 -5.25 -25.72 7.71
N VAL A 563 -4.49 -25.36 8.76
CA VAL A 563 -3.68 -24.13 8.75
C VAL A 563 -2.40 -24.34 7.92
N ALA A 564 -1.79 -25.50 7.98
CA ALA A 564 -0.62 -25.80 7.14
C ALA A 564 -0.95 -25.83 5.63
N ASN A 565 -2.16 -26.22 5.27
CA ASN A 565 -2.60 -26.34 3.88
C ASN A 565 -2.79 -25.00 3.16
N VAL A 566 -2.85 -23.86 3.87
CA VAL A 566 -3.01 -22.55 3.23
C VAL A 566 -1.69 -21.89 2.84
N TYR A 567 -0.53 -22.44 3.19
CA TYR A 567 0.76 -21.77 2.96
C TYR A 567 1.06 -21.49 1.48
N ALA A 568 0.72 -22.41 0.60
CA ALA A 568 0.99 -22.27 -0.83
C ALA A 568 0.35 -21.00 -1.40
N GLN A 569 -0.93 -20.77 -1.14
CA GLN A 569 -1.65 -19.59 -1.64
C GLN A 569 -1.15 -18.26 -1.04
N LEU A 570 -0.61 -18.29 0.18
CA LEU A 570 0.01 -17.12 0.81
C LEU A 570 1.35 -16.80 0.16
N LEU A 571 2.21 -17.81 -0.02
CA LEU A 571 3.51 -17.65 -0.68
C LEU A 571 3.37 -17.17 -2.13
N GLU A 572 2.38 -17.67 -2.89
CA GLU A 572 2.05 -17.23 -4.25
C GLU A 572 1.67 -15.74 -4.34
N LYS A 573 1.30 -15.12 -3.22
CA LYS A 573 0.99 -13.69 -3.09
C LYS A 573 2.07 -12.89 -2.36
N ALA A 574 3.28 -13.42 -2.31
CA ALA A 574 4.43 -12.82 -1.61
C ALA A 574 4.16 -12.53 -0.12
N VAL A 575 3.26 -13.27 0.51
CA VAL A 575 3.06 -13.25 1.97
C VAL A 575 4.01 -14.26 2.56
N SER A 576 4.96 -13.80 3.37
CA SER A 576 5.92 -14.68 4.06
C SER A 576 5.21 -15.55 5.09
N VAL A 577 5.71 -16.76 5.31
CA VAL A 577 5.17 -17.74 6.27
C VAL A 577 6.22 -18.06 7.32
N VAL A 578 5.87 -17.89 8.58
CA VAL A 578 6.65 -18.33 9.74
C VAL A 578 5.83 -19.36 10.49
N ALA A 579 6.34 -20.59 10.65
CA ALA A 579 5.56 -21.69 11.19
C ALA A 579 6.26 -22.48 12.29
N CYS A 580 5.61 -22.64 13.44
CA CYS A 580 5.98 -23.67 14.39
C CYS A 580 5.24 -25.00 14.13
N ASN A 581 4.24 -24.97 13.27
CA ASN A 581 3.48 -26.14 12.83
C ASN A 581 4.34 -27.01 11.92
N LYS A 582 4.64 -28.22 12.39
CA LYS A 582 5.53 -29.17 11.68
C LYS A 582 4.87 -29.84 10.47
N ILE A 583 3.52 -29.80 10.38
CA ILE A 583 2.78 -30.61 9.40
C ILE A 583 3.22 -30.30 7.97
N ALA A 584 3.35 -29.03 7.60
CA ALA A 584 3.79 -28.66 6.25
C ALA A 584 5.17 -29.22 5.89
N CYS A 585 6.13 -29.14 6.81
CA CYS A 585 7.50 -29.62 6.59
C CYS A 585 7.65 -31.14 6.69
N SER A 586 6.70 -31.81 7.40
CA SER A 586 6.62 -33.26 7.51
C SER A 586 5.57 -33.93 6.63
N SER A 587 4.89 -33.19 5.77
CA SER A 587 4.00 -33.68 4.71
C SER A 587 4.78 -34.42 3.62
N PRO A 588 4.15 -35.08 2.63
CA PRO A 588 4.85 -35.66 1.49
C PRO A 588 5.89 -34.71 0.88
N TYR A 589 7.04 -35.22 0.49
CA TYR A 589 8.17 -34.39 0.02
C TYR A 589 7.80 -33.42 -1.09
N GLU A 590 6.91 -33.82 -1.99
CA GLU A 590 6.47 -32.95 -3.08
C GLU A 590 5.81 -31.66 -2.60
N ASN A 591 5.00 -31.73 -1.52
CA ASN A 591 4.40 -30.55 -0.93
C ASN A 591 5.45 -29.65 -0.26
N TYR A 592 6.37 -30.25 0.51
CA TYR A 592 7.49 -29.52 1.10
C TYR A 592 8.33 -28.82 0.03
N ALA A 593 8.71 -29.54 -1.03
CA ALA A 593 9.49 -29.00 -2.15
C ALA A 593 8.74 -27.88 -2.90
N LYS A 594 7.42 -28.04 -3.09
CA LYS A 594 6.56 -27.01 -3.67
C LYS A 594 6.60 -25.74 -2.84
N LEU A 595 6.43 -25.82 -1.51
CA LEU A 595 6.46 -24.64 -0.65
C LEU A 595 7.81 -23.91 -0.70
N LYS A 596 8.92 -24.67 -0.68
CA LYS A 596 10.29 -24.11 -0.84
C LYS A 596 10.47 -23.45 -2.22
N SER A 597 9.90 -24.02 -3.28
CA SER A 597 9.93 -23.46 -4.62
C SER A 597 9.12 -22.16 -4.73
N LEU A 598 7.89 -22.15 -4.22
CA LEU A 598 7.04 -20.96 -4.19
C LEU A 598 7.69 -19.82 -3.40
N ALA A 599 8.28 -20.13 -2.25
CA ALA A 599 9.00 -19.14 -1.44
C ALA A 599 10.13 -18.46 -2.25
N ARG A 600 10.89 -19.22 -3.04
CA ARG A 600 11.93 -18.67 -3.93
C ARG A 600 11.34 -17.90 -5.11
N GLN A 601 10.34 -18.47 -5.76
CA GLN A 601 9.71 -17.89 -6.95
C GLN A 601 9.08 -16.52 -6.66
N TYR A 602 8.39 -16.40 -5.54
CA TYR A 602 7.68 -15.17 -5.15
C TYR A 602 8.44 -14.31 -4.15
N ASN A 603 9.71 -14.64 -3.89
CA ASN A 603 10.58 -13.92 -2.96
C ASN A 603 9.93 -13.71 -1.58
N ALA A 604 9.21 -14.71 -1.09
CA ALA A 604 8.59 -14.75 0.22
C ALA A 604 9.39 -15.66 1.16
N ALA A 605 9.54 -15.28 2.42
CA ALA A 605 10.21 -16.16 3.40
C ALA A 605 9.28 -17.33 3.78
N PHE A 606 9.83 -18.54 3.81
CA PHE A 606 9.22 -19.71 4.45
C PHE A 606 10.18 -20.21 5.53
N LEU A 607 9.91 -19.83 6.78
CA LEU A 607 10.77 -20.06 7.94
C LEU A 607 10.06 -20.93 8.97
N PHE A 608 10.79 -21.89 9.52
CA PHE A 608 10.24 -22.90 10.43
C PHE A 608 11.30 -23.43 11.41
N GLU A 609 12.18 -22.56 11.92
CA GLU A 609 13.23 -22.92 12.88
C GLU A 609 12.70 -23.74 14.05
N THR A 610 11.52 -23.34 14.55
CA THR A 610 10.90 -23.96 15.72
C THR A 610 10.33 -25.36 15.49
N ASN A 611 10.37 -25.84 14.25
CA ASN A 611 9.96 -27.22 13.96
C ASN A 611 10.93 -28.25 14.57
N VAL A 612 12.19 -27.85 14.83
CA VAL A 612 13.20 -28.70 15.44
C VAL A 612 13.89 -27.94 16.56
N GLY A 613 13.74 -28.39 17.81
CA GLY A 613 14.46 -27.82 18.94
C GLY A 613 13.97 -26.49 19.49
N ALA A 614 12.71 -26.14 19.28
CA ALA A 614 12.10 -24.87 19.70
C ALA A 614 12.87 -23.63 19.19
N SER A 615 13.54 -22.84 20.04
CA SER A 615 14.31 -21.68 19.60
C SER A 615 15.80 -21.95 19.35
N LEU A 616 16.24 -23.21 19.47
CA LEU A 616 17.62 -23.54 19.14
C LEU A 616 17.89 -23.26 17.65
N PRO A 617 19.02 -22.65 17.31
CA PRO A 617 19.33 -22.30 15.93
C PRO A 617 19.83 -23.52 15.13
N ILE A 618 18.98 -24.51 14.96
CA ILE A 618 19.31 -25.79 14.34
C ILE A 618 19.19 -25.75 12.84
N ILE A 619 17.99 -25.38 12.33
CA ILE A 619 17.72 -25.34 10.89
C ILE A 619 18.49 -24.20 10.24
N GLY A 620 18.55 -23.04 10.88
CA GLY A 620 19.34 -21.91 10.41
C GLY A 620 20.81 -22.25 10.26
N THR A 621 21.42 -22.86 11.29
CA THR A 621 22.81 -23.31 11.26
C THR A 621 23.07 -24.35 10.17
N LEU A 622 22.22 -25.36 10.06
CA LEU A 622 22.28 -26.37 9.00
C LEU A 622 22.26 -25.71 7.60
N ASN A 623 21.32 -24.78 7.39
CA ASN A 623 21.23 -24.06 6.14
C ASN A 623 22.46 -23.19 5.84
N ASP A 624 23.06 -22.55 6.86
CA ASP A 624 24.24 -21.72 6.71
C ASP A 624 25.48 -22.56 6.36
N LEU A 625 25.62 -23.76 6.95
CA LEU A 625 26.67 -24.71 6.56
C LEU A 625 26.53 -25.08 5.07
N ILE A 626 25.34 -25.50 4.65
CA ILE A 626 25.09 -25.96 3.27
C ILE A 626 25.27 -24.82 2.28
N ARG A 627 24.70 -23.64 2.54
CA ARG A 627 24.82 -22.45 1.67
C ARG A 627 26.25 -21.97 1.51
N SER A 628 27.10 -22.19 2.52
CA SER A 628 28.52 -21.85 2.47
C SER A 628 29.37 -22.97 1.83
N GLY A 629 28.74 -23.99 1.23
CA GLY A 629 29.41 -25.06 0.49
C GLY A 629 29.88 -26.22 1.33
N ASP A 630 29.38 -26.39 2.56
CA ASP A 630 29.65 -27.57 3.38
C ASP A 630 28.66 -28.71 3.02
N THR A 631 29.06 -29.94 3.34
CA THR A 631 28.25 -31.13 3.10
C THR A 631 28.02 -31.84 4.42
N ILE A 632 26.79 -32.19 4.71
CA ILE A 632 26.43 -32.92 5.92
C ILE A 632 26.59 -34.41 5.69
N ASN A 633 27.50 -35.00 6.44
CA ASN A 633 27.80 -36.45 6.39
C ASN A 633 26.86 -37.22 7.31
N LYS A 634 26.62 -36.69 8.53
CA LYS A 634 25.83 -37.36 9.56
C LYS A 634 25.17 -36.31 10.46
N ILE A 635 23.97 -36.59 10.91
CA ILE A 635 23.27 -35.85 11.96
C ILE A 635 22.94 -36.84 13.07
N GLU A 636 23.28 -36.55 14.31
CA GLU A 636 22.81 -37.28 15.48
C GLU A 636 22.13 -36.34 16.45
N ALA A 637 21.00 -36.72 17.02
CA ALA A 637 20.26 -35.81 17.86
C ALA A 637 19.38 -36.52 18.93
N VAL A 638 19.29 -35.88 20.08
CA VAL A 638 18.25 -36.12 21.07
C VAL A 638 17.25 -34.98 20.97
N LEU A 639 16.08 -35.25 20.40
CA LEU A 639 15.11 -34.26 20.00
C LEU A 639 13.80 -34.29 20.79
N SER A 640 13.68 -35.15 21.81
CA SER A 640 12.51 -35.22 22.68
C SER A 640 12.90 -34.94 24.12
N GLY A 641 12.37 -33.80 24.64
CA GLY A 641 12.54 -33.52 26.07
C GLY A 641 11.87 -34.52 26.97
N THR A 642 10.70 -35.05 26.59
CA THR A 642 9.96 -36.10 27.30
C THR A 642 10.78 -37.36 27.40
N LEU A 643 11.26 -37.89 26.28
CA LEU A 643 12.06 -39.14 26.27
C LEU A 643 13.37 -38.95 27.02
N ASN A 644 14.03 -37.77 26.87
CA ASN A 644 15.25 -37.49 27.62
C ASN A 644 15.00 -37.45 29.13
N PHE A 645 13.90 -36.81 29.56
CA PHE A 645 13.50 -36.80 30.97
C PHE A 645 13.24 -38.23 31.49
N VAL A 646 12.43 -39.02 30.78
CA VAL A 646 12.09 -40.38 31.18
C VAL A 646 13.34 -41.23 31.35
N PHE A 647 14.25 -41.29 30.36
CA PHE A 647 15.45 -42.12 30.45
C PHE A 647 16.55 -41.56 31.38
N ASN A 648 16.48 -40.28 31.76
CA ASN A 648 17.34 -39.73 32.81
C ASN A 648 16.86 -40.08 34.23
N ASN A 649 15.56 -40.31 34.42
CA ASN A 649 14.94 -40.51 35.74
C ASN A 649 14.58 -41.98 36.00
N TYR A 650 14.59 -42.86 34.99
CA TYR A 650 14.37 -44.27 35.17
C TYR A 650 15.66 -44.98 35.56
N ALA A 651 15.67 -45.58 36.73
CA ALA A 651 16.80 -46.27 37.35
C ALA A 651 16.66 -47.81 37.39
N GLY A 652 15.87 -48.41 36.49
CA GLY A 652 15.63 -49.85 36.48
C GLY A 652 14.87 -50.37 37.69
N GLY A 653 14.12 -49.49 38.36
CA GLY A 653 13.36 -49.86 39.58
C GLY A 653 14.21 -49.91 40.86
N THR A 654 15.51 -49.54 40.81
CA THR A 654 16.40 -49.56 41.98
C THR A 654 16.04 -48.50 43.03
N ASP A 655 15.37 -47.43 42.62
CA ASP A 655 14.85 -46.35 43.44
C ASP A 655 13.36 -46.58 43.86
N GLY A 656 12.79 -47.72 43.53
CA GLY A 656 11.42 -48.09 43.83
C GLY A 656 10.38 -47.54 42.87
N LYS A 657 10.79 -46.88 41.77
CA LYS A 657 9.90 -46.34 40.75
C LYS A 657 9.85 -47.24 39.51
N SER A 658 8.64 -47.62 39.07
CA SER A 658 8.45 -48.29 37.79
C SER A 658 8.62 -47.31 36.62
N PHE A 659 8.85 -47.85 35.42
CA PHE A 659 8.90 -47.05 34.20
C PHE A 659 7.61 -46.26 33.97
N ALA A 660 6.47 -46.87 34.22
CA ALA A 660 5.15 -46.23 34.14
C ALA A 660 5.02 -45.06 35.12
N GLN A 661 5.55 -45.17 36.34
CA GLN A 661 5.57 -44.09 37.32
C GLN A 661 6.44 -42.90 36.89
N VAL A 662 7.60 -43.18 36.26
CA VAL A 662 8.45 -42.10 35.69
C VAL A 662 7.76 -41.39 34.52
N VAL A 663 7.08 -42.13 33.65
CA VAL A 663 6.26 -41.54 32.58
C VAL A 663 5.11 -40.73 33.16
N LYS A 664 4.45 -41.24 34.24
CA LYS A 664 3.39 -40.48 34.90
C LYS A 664 3.93 -39.20 35.55
N GLN A 665 5.09 -39.26 36.17
CA GLN A 665 5.77 -38.05 36.68
C GLN A 665 6.03 -37.05 35.56
N ALA A 666 6.51 -37.49 34.38
CA ALA A 666 6.71 -36.64 33.25
C ALA A 666 5.40 -35.98 32.77
N GLN A 667 4.27 -36.70 32.82
CA GLN A 667 2.94 -36.15 32.48
C GLN A 667 2.49 -35.10 33.51
N ASP A 668 2.63 -35.40 34.79
CA ASP A 668 2.17 -34.52 35.88
C ASP A 668 3.00 -33.23 35.94
N GLU A 669 4.28 -33.30 35.55
CA GLU A 669 5.16 -32.13 35.38
C GLU A 669 4.95 -31.40 34.03
N GLY A 670 4.05 -31.90 33.19
CA GLY A 670 3.69 -31.26 31.91
C GLY A 670 4.72 -31.43 30.79
N TYR A 671 5.50 -32.49 30.81
CA TYR A 671 6.49 -32.81 29.75
C TYR A 671 5.93 -33.69 28.65
N THR A 672 4.76 -34.30 28.83
CA THR A 672 4.11 -35.12 27.80
C THR A 672 2.88 -34.41 27.23
N GLU A 673 2.47 -34.85 26.05
CA GLU A 673 1.14 -34.60 25.50
C GLU A 673 0.08 -35.29 26.44
N PRO A 674 -1.20 -34.91 26.31
CA PRO A 674 -2.26 -35.57 27.09
C PRO A 674 -2.31 -37.08 26.92
N ASP A 675 -1.89 -37.59 25.77
CA ASP A 675 -1.63 -39.00 25.53
C ASP A 675 -0.13 -39.26 25.37
N PRO A 676 0.55 -39.80 26.39
CA PRO A 676 2.00 -40.00 26.35
C PRO A 676 2.49 -40.93 25.24
N ARG A 677 1.62 -41.73 24.63
CA ARG A 677 1.98 -42.60 23.48
C ARG A 677 2.46 -41.83 22.31
N LEU A 678 1.98 -40.60 22.12
CA LEU A 678 2.42 -39.71 21.05
C LEU A 678 3.90 -39.33 21.18
N ASP A 679 4.35 -39.13 22.43
CA ASP A 679 5.76 -38.79 22.71
C ASP A 679 6.64 -40.07 22.69
N LEU A 680 6.18 -41.11 23.36
CA LEU A 680 6.97 -42.34 23.53
C LEU A 680 7.06 -43.20 22.26
N GLY A 681 6.10 -43.04 21.34
CA GLY A 681 6.12 -43.71 20.04
C GLY A 681 7.18 -43.22 19.07
N GLY A 682 7.83 -42.10 19.38
CA GLY A 682 8.92 -41.56 18.58
C GLY A 682 8.53 -40.83 17.30
N THR A 683 7.23 -40.71 16.99
CA THR A 683 6.74 -40.11 15.76
C THR A 683 7.17 -38.64 15.63
N ASP A 684 7.15 -37.85 16.71
CA ASP A 684 7.62 -36.45 16.68
C ASP A 684 9.13 -36.39 16.41
N VAL A 685 9.90 -37.32 16.93
CA VAL A 685 11.35 -37.44 16.68
C VAL A 685 11.62 -37.81 15.22
N MET A 686 10.81 -38.72 14.64
CA MET A 686 10.90 -39.07 13.21
C MET A 686 10.62 -37.88 12.33
N ARG A 687 9.59 -37.09 12.63
CA ARG A 687 9.28 -35.84 11.89
C ARG A 687 10.44 -34.84 11.95
N LYS A 688 11.05 -34.67 13.11
CA LYS A 688 12.16 -33.74 13.31
C LYS A 688 13.41 -34.15 12.52
N ILE A 689 13.81 -35.42 12.57
CA ILE A 689 14.97 -35.90 11.79
C ILE A 689 14.70 -35.88 10.29
N MET A 690 13.47 -36.15 9.86
CA MET A 690 13.05 -36.03 8.48
C MET A 690 13.22 -34.57 7.97
N ILE A 691 12.77 -33.60 8.78
CA ILE A 691 12.92 -32.17 8.43
C ILE A 691 14.41 -31.81 8.28
N LEU A 692 15.27 -32.27 9.21
CA LEU A 692 16.72 -32.03 9.13
C LEU A 692 17.34 -32.69 7.89
N ALA A 693 16.95 -33.93 7.59
CA ALA A 693 17.43 -34.63 6.40
C ALA A 693 16.97 -33.95 5.10
N ARG A 694 15.73 -33.45 5.05
CA ARG A 694 15.22 -32.66 3.91
C ARG A 694 15.97 -31.36 3.74
N GLU A 695 16.23 -30.63 4.82
CA GLU A 695 17.04 -29.41 4.79
C GLU A 695 18.50 -29.70 4.40
N ALA A 696 19.03 -30.90 4.73
CA ALA A 696 20.32 -31.40 4.24
C ALA A 696 20.29 -31.85 2.76
N GLY A 697 19.16 -31.65 2.06
CA GLY A 697 19.05 -31.92 0.62
C GLY A 697 18.54 -33.32 0.25
N GLN A 698 18.05 -34.10 1.18
CA GLN A 698 17.58 -35.47 0.93
C GLN A 698 16.08 -35.52 0.62
N LYS A 699 15.74 -36.34 -0.36
CA LYS A 699 14.34 -36.71 -0.63
C LYS A 699 13.98 -37.92 0.21
N ILE A 700 13.36 -37.69 1.35
CA ILE A 700 13.00 -38.72 2.30
C ILE A 700 11.55 -38.57 2.78
N GLU A 701 10.88 -39.72 2.98
CA GLU A 701 9.50 -39.81 3.50
C GLU A 701 9.48 -40.45 4.90
N MET A 702 8.33 -40.40 5.58
CA MET A 702 8.19 -40.98 6.92
C MET A 702 8.43 -42.47 6.93
N GLU A 703 8.03 -43.16 5.87
CA GLU A 703 8.15 -44.59 5.67
C GLU A 703 9.60 -45.03 5.47
N ASP A 704 10.48 -44.14 5.03
CA ASP A 704 11.90 -44.40 4.85
C ASP A 704 12.69 -44.37 6.18
N ILE A 705 12.05 -43.91 7.27
CA ILE A 705 12.70 -43.76 8.57
C ILE A 705 12.46 -45.00 9.40
N SER A 706 13.54 -45.71 9.72
CA SER A 706 13.45 -46.87 10.62
C SER A 706 13.24 -46.43 12.06
N ASN A 707 12.19 -46.95 12.69
CA ASN A 707 11.88 -46.71 14.10
C ASN A 707 12.18 -47.95 14.93
N ASN A 708 13.25 -47.89 15.70
CA ASN A 708 13.58 -48.92 16.67
C ASN A 708 12.82 -48.66 17.98
N ALA A 709 11.50 -48.98 17.94
CA ALA A 709 10.60 -48.73 19.04
C ALA A 709 10.99 -49.55 20.27
N PHE A 710 11.13 -48.90 21.40
CA PHE A 710 11.38 -49.55 22.70
C PHE A 710 10.09 -49.88 23.42
N LEU A 711 8.97 -49.27 23.06
CA LEU A 711 7.66 -49.46 23.66
C LEU A 711 7.02 -50.71 23.04
N PRO A 712 6.60 -51.72 23.85
CA PRO A 712 5.88 -52.87 23.33
C PRO A 712 4.60 -52.49 22.60
N SER A 713 4.28 -53.21 21.52
CA SER A 713 3.09 -52.93 20.71
C SER A 713 1.77 -53.00 21.48
N SER A 714 1.72 -53.83 22.55
CA SER A 714 0.57 -53.92 23.44
C SER A 714 0.23 -52.60 24.13
N CYS A 715 1.22 -51.74 24.40
CA CYS A 715 1.01 -50.45 25.06
C CYS A 715 0.29 -49.43 24.19
N PHE A 716 0.15 -49.65 22.90
CA PHE A 716 -0.55 -48.70 22.01
C PHE A 716 -2.07 -48.90 21.98
N ASN A 717 -2.58 -49.94 22.61
CA ASN A 717 -4.00 -50.28 22.60
C ASN A 717 -4.77 -49.66 23.78
N GLY A 718 -6.06 -49.42 23.58
CA GLY A 718 -6.97 -48.96 24.62
C GLY A 718 -6.87 -47.48 25.00
N SER A 719 -7.42 -47.12 26.16
CA SER A 719 -7.39 -45.77 26.73
C SER A 719 -6.00 -45.43 27.32
N VAL A 720 -5.79 -44.17 27.72
CA VAL A 720 -4.58 -43.75 28.45
C VAL A 720 -4.43 -44.50 29.77
N ALA A 721 -5.54 -44.84 30.43
CA ALA A 721 -5.50 -45.69 31.66
C ALA A 721 -5.02 -47.09 31.35
N ASP A 722 -5.50 -47.70 30.26
CA ASP A 722 -5.06 -49.03 29.81
C ASP A 722 -3.57 -49.00 29.42
N PHE A 723 -3.08 -47.94 28.81
CA PHE A 723 -1.68 -47.73 28.51
C PHE A 723 -0.79 -47.78 29.76
N TYR A 724 -1.15 -47.05 30.83
CA TYR A 724 -0.41 -47.12 32.09
C TYR A 724 -0.44 -48.50 32.73
N ALA A 725 -1.63 -49.14 32.75
CA ALA A 725 -1.79 -50.48 33.29
C ALA A 725 -0.98 -51.53 32.52
N GLU A 726 -0.87 -51.37 31.18
CA GLU A 726 -0.08 -52.27 30.36
C GLU A 726 1.44 -52.03 30.56
N MET A 727 1.89 -50.76 30.68
CA MET A 727 3.28 -50.45 30.99
C MET A 727 3.74 -51.07 32.33
N GLU A 728 2.90 -51.03 33.36
CA GLU A 728 3.22 -51.70 34.63
C GLU A 728 3.41 -53.19 34.44
N LYS A 729 2.60 -53.88 33.60
CA LYS A 729 2.81 -55.32 33.29
C LYS A 729 4.11 -55.56 32.53
N GLN A 730 4.57 -54.57 31.74
CA GLN A 730 5.75 -54.65 30.92
C GLN A 730 7.04 -54.16 31.64
N GLU A 731 6.99 -53.90 32.95
CA GLU A 731 8.12 -53.38 33.71
C GLU A 731 9.38 -54.25 33.55
N ALA A 732 9.24 -55.62 33.50
CA ALA A 732 10.35 -56.48 33.25
C ALA A 732 11.08 -56.23 31.91
N HIS A 733 10.37 -55.78 30.87
CA HIS A 733 10.93 -55.39 29.59
C HIS A 733 11.76 -54.12 29.74
N PHE A 734 11.24 -53.06 30.38
CA PHE A 734 11.94 -51.79 30.56
C PHE A 734 13.18 -51.96 31.47
N LYS A 735 13.05 -52.77 32.53
CA LYS A 735 14.16 -53.13 33.43
C LYS A 735 15.29 -53.81 32.67
N LYS A 736 14.95 -54.82 31.82
CA LYS A 736 15.94 -55.49 30.96
C LYS A 736 16.69 -54.56 30.05
N LEU A 737 16.01 -53.55 29.44
CA LEU A 737 16.67 -52.52 28.61
C LEU A 737 17.65 -51.68 29.42
N TYR A 738 17.26 -51.28 30.63
CA TYR A 738 18.12 -50.49 31.51
C TYR A 738 19.35 -51.32 31.97
N GLU A 739 19.13 -52.56 32.45
CA GLU A 739 20.19 -53.46 32.94
C GLU A 739 21.21 -53.76 31.84
N ALA A 740 20.75 -53.99 30.61
CA ALA A 740 21.65 -54.18 29.46
C ALA A 740 22.58 -53.01 29.23
N ALA A 741 22.04 -51.78 29.26
CA ALA A 741 22.85 -50.59 29.12
C ALA A 741 23.80 -50.37 30.32
N ALA A 742 23.33 -50.61 31.53
CA ALA A 742 24.10 -50.48 32.77
C ALA A 742 25.29 -51.46 32.83
N ALA A 743 25.08 -52.68 32.35
CA ALA A 743 26.13 -53.69 32.26
C ALA A 743 27.29 -53.26 31.33
N GLU A 744 27.00 -52.44 30.34
CA GLU A 744 28.00 -51.86 29.42
C GLU A 744 28.57 -50.53 29.93
N GLY A 745 28.15 -50.04 31.09
CA GLY A 745 28.52 -48.72 31.60
C GLY A 745 27.88 -47.58 30.81
N CYS A 746 26.84 -47.84 30.04
CA CYS A 746 26.13 -46.93 29.15
C CYS A 746 24.89 -46.31 29.82
N LYS A 747 24.40 -45.18 29.26
CA LYS A 747 23.08 -44.61 29.53
C LYS A 747 22.15 -44.85 28.36
N LEU A 748 20.90 -45.03 28.66
CA LEU A 748 19.84 -45.07 27.62
C LEU A 748 19.49 -43.67 27.15
N LYS A 749 19.50 -43.46 25.83
CA LYS A 749 18.96 -42.28 25.19
C LYS A 749 18.18 -42.63 23.92
N PHE A 750 17.10 -41.94 23.65
CA PHE A 750 16.38 -42.08 22.39
C PHE A 750 17.00 -41.11 21.36
N VAL A 751 17.73 -41.66 20.41
CA VAL A 751 18.55 -40.91 19.47
C VAL A 751 17.94 -40.99 18.07
N ALA A 752 17.85 -39.84 17.41
CA ALA A 752 17.62 -39.75 15.98
C ALA A 752 18.96 -39.65 15.25
N SER A 753 19.11 -40.35 14.17
CA SER A 753 20.31 -40.23 13.32
C SER A 753 19.96 -40.23 11.85
N TYR A 754 20.72 -39.47 11.10
CA TYR A 754 20.72 -39.42 9.64
C TYR A 754 22.15 -39.61 9.17
N GLU A 755 22.38 -40.55 8.29
CA GLU A 755 23.71 -40.83 7.71
C GLU A 755 23.54 -41.56 6.37
N ASN A 756 24.34 -41.19 5.36
CA ASN A 756 24.38 -41.86 4.04
C ASN A 756 22.98 -42.02 3.40
N GLY A 757 22.14 -40.96 3.48
CA GLY A 757 20.79 -40.97 2.90
C GLY A 757 19.75 -41.76 3.71
N LYS A 758 20.07 -42.32 4.86
CA LYS A 758 19.19 -43.10 5.69
C LYS A 758 18.95 -42.43 7.05
N ALA A 759 17.72 -42.43 7.50
CA ALA A 759 17.37 -41.93 8.82
C ALA A 759 16.82 -43.06 9.69
N LYS A 760 17.14 -43.00 10.97
CA LYS A 760 16.61 -43.94 11.97
C LYS A 760 16.42 -43.24 13.31
N VAL A 761 15.47 -43.71 14.06
CA VAL A 761 15.24 -43.27 15.44
C VAL A 761 15.17 -44.53 16.36
N GLY A 762 15.59 -44.38 17.58
CA GLY A 762 15.48 -45.49 18.51
C GLY A 762 16.31 -45.34 19.76
N LEU A 763 16.07 -46.26 20.69
CA LEU A 763 16.82 -46.33 21.94
C LEU A 763 18.24 -46.81 21.67
N GLN A 764 19.23 -46.15 22.26
CA GLN A 764 20.65 -46.46 22.10
C GLN A 764 21.34 -46.50 23.46
N HIS A 765 22.38 -47.38 23.57
CA HIS A 765 23.35 -47.42 24.66
C HIS A 765 24.41 -46.37 24.42
N ILE A 766 24.45 -45.35 25.25
CA ILE A 766 25.34 -44.19 25.08
C ILE A 766 26.55 -44.32 25.97
N GLN A 767 27.71 -44.40 25.37
CA GLN A 767 28.99 -44.53 26.04
C GLN A 767 29.39 -43.24 26.80
N PRO A 768 30.18 -43.32 27.89
CA PRO A 768 30.65 -42.13 28.64
C PRO A 768 31.40 -41.09 27.82
N SER A 769 32.02 -41.51 26.73
CA SER A 769 32.74 -40.60 25.78
C SER A 769 31.82 -39.80 24.86
N SER A 770 30.54 -40.12 24.80
CA SER A 770 29.58 -39.46 23.91
C SER A 770 29.03 -38.18 24.51
N ASP A 771 28.83 -37.14 23.68
CA ASP A 771 28.18 -35.85 24.07
C ASP A 771 26.77 -36.07 24.66
N PHE A 772 26.07 -37.12 24.25
CA PHE A 772 24.73 -37.45 24.79
C PHE A 772 24.78 -38.02 26.23
N TYR A 773 25.92 -38.57 26.72
CA TYR A 773 25.99 -39.19 28.04
C TYR A 773 25.69 -38.21 29.17
N HIS A 774 26.14 -36.94 29.01
CA HIS A 774 25.96 -35.91 30.00
C HIS A 774 24.76 -35.00 29.71
N LEU A 775 23.85 -35.43 28.84
CA LEU A 775 22.61 -34.70 28.56
C LEU A 775 21.56 -35.00 29.64
N TYR A 776 21.44 -34.09 30.59
CA TYR A 776 20.48 -34.19 31.71
C TYR A 776 19.21 -33.38 31.45
N GLY A 777 18.17 -33.66 32.27
CA GLY A 777 16.90 -32.96 32.24
C GLY A 777 16.13 -33.13 30.92
N LYS A 778 15.67 -32.05 30.34
CA LYS A 778 14.80 -32.02 29.16
C LYS A 778 15.44 -31.36 27.92
N ASP A 779 16.73 -31.11 27.99
CA ASP A 779 17.44 -30.44 26.90
C ASP A 779 17.49 -31.30 25.64
N ASN A 780 17.47 -30.66 24.51
CA ASN A 780 17.79 -31.22 23.20
C ASN A 780 19.27 -31.04 22.91
N LEU A 781 19.83 -31.93 22.11
CA LEU A 781 21.19 -31.85 21.62
C LEU A 781 21.24 -32.35 20.19
N VAL A 782 21.86 -31.60 19.30
CA VAL A 782 22.07 -31.95 17.89
C VAL A 782 23.55 -31.88 17.57
N LEU A 783 24.07 -32.89 16.91
CA LEU A 783 25.42 -33.01 16.44
C LEU A 783 25.43 -33.04 14.92
N PHE A 784 26.09 -32.07 14.30
CA PHE A 784 26.30 -32.03 12.85
C PHE A 784 27.72 -32.47 12.53
N TYR A 785 27.87 -33.62 11.88
CA TYR A 785 29.11 -34.05 11.25
C TYR A 785 29.08 -33.62 9.79
N SER A 786 30.00 -32.77 9.41
CA SER A 786 30.09 -32.24 8.06
C SER A 786 31.48 -32.45 7.46
N MET A 787 31.69 -32.07 6.22
CA MET A 787 33.01 -32.05 5.61
C MET A 787 34.01 -31.20 6.38
N ARG A 788 33.54 -30.11 7.00
CA ARG A 788 34.37 -29.21 7.84
C ARG A 788 34.57 -29.73 9.28
N TYR A 789 33.63 -30.50 9.77
CA TYR A 789 33.61 -31.05 11.12
C TYR A 789 33.45 -32.59 11.09
N PRO A 790 34.47 -33.33 10.54
CA PRO A 790 34.31 -34.76 10.28
C PRO A 790 34.44 -35.62 11.53
N GLU A 791 35.32 -35.25 12.48
CA GLU A 791 35.60 -36.04 13.69
C GLU A 791 34.93 -35.45 14.93
N LEU A 792 35.02 -34.14 15.11
CA LEU A 792 34.38 -33.40 16.20
C LEU A 792 33.19 -32.63 15.60
N PRO A 793 31.96 -32.98 15.98
CA PRO A 793 30.76 -32.39 15.40
C PRO A 793 30.56 -30.94 15.87
N LEU A 794 29.83 -30.15 15.05
CA LEU A 794 29.22 -28.92 15.54
C LEU A 794 28.07 -29.30 16.49
N VAL A 795 28.14 -28.81 17.73
CA VAL A 795 27.21 -29.17 18.81
C VAL A 795 26.23 -28.01 19.06
N ILE A 796 24.93 -28.29 19.02
CA ILE A 796 23.89 -27.36 19.46
C ILE A 796 23.11 -27.99 20.60
N LYS A 797 23.11 -27.36 21.78
CA LYS A 797 22.49 -27.89 23.00
C LYS A 797 21.66 -26.81 23.70
N GLY A 798 20.51 -27.18 24.23
CA GLY A 798 19.70 -26.31 25.08
C GLY A 798 18.25 -26.78 25.20
N ALA A 799 17.40 -25.88 25.72
CA ALA A 799 16.00 -26.16 25.92
C ALA A 799 15.27 -26.34 24.58
N GLY A 800 14.78 -27.56 24.30
CA GLY A 800 14.13 -27.90 23.03
C GLY A 800 12.60 -27.89 23.07
N ALA A 801 11.99 -27.40 24.17
CA ALA A 801 10.54 -27.32 24.33
C ALA A 801 10.15 -26.24 25.34
N GLY A 802 8.90 -25.79 25.26
CA GLY A 802 8.31 -24.80 26.15
C GLY A 802 7.72 -23.64 25.40
N ALA A 803 6.55 -23.15 25.84
CA ALA A 803 5.80 -22.10 25.10
C ALA A 803 6.56 -20.79 24.96
N ASP A 804 7.26 -20.34 26.01
CA ASP A 804 8.08 -19.12 25.93
C ASP A 804 9.27 -19.28 24.98
N VAL A 805 9.94 -20.44 25.04
CA VAL A 805 11.10 -20.73 24.18
C VAL A 805 10.66 -20.87 22.72
N THR A 806 9.57 -21.60 22.46
CA THR A 806 9.01 -21.69 21.09
C THR A 806 8.59 -20.34 20.56
N ALA A 807 7.92 -19.52 21.37
CA ALA A 807 7.53 -18.16 20.97
C ALA A 807 8.75 -17.29 20.60
N SER A 808 9.87 -17.43 21.33
CA SER A 808 11.12 -16.72 21.03
C SER A 808 11.72 -17.14 19.68
N GLY A 809 11.64 -18.42 19.34
CA GLY A 809 12.12 -18.92 18.04
C GLY A 809 11.24 -18.44 16.90
N VAL A 810 9.90 -18.45 17.04
CA VAL A 810 8.96 -17.84 16.07
C VAL A 810 9.25 -16.35 15.92
N PHE A 811 9.49 -15.65 17.02
CA PHE A 811 9.83 -14.22 16.98
C PHE A 811 11.14 -13.95 16.24
N ALA A 812 12.17 -14.78 16.45
CA ALA A 812 13.41 -14.69 15.68
C ALA A 812 13.17 -14.89 14.17
N ASP A 813 12.33 -15.84 13.78
CA ASP A 813 11.97 -16.07 12.37
C ASP A 813 11.19 -14.89 11.78
N ILE A 814 10.31 -14.24 12.55
CA ILE A 814 9.65 -13.00 12.12
C ILE A 814 10.68 -11.91 11.81
N ILE A 815 11.70 -11.76 12.67
CA ILE A 815 12.77 -10.76 12.44
C ILE A 815 13.61 -11.17 11.22
N ARG A 816 13.87 -12.45 10.99
CA ARG A 816 14.58 -12.94 9.80
C ARG A 816 13.78 -12.66 8.54
N ALA A 817 12.45 -12.84 8.55
CA ALA A 817 11.57 -12.53 7.44
C ALA A 817 11.62 -11.04 7.04
N ALA A 818 11.92 -10.14 7.98
CA ALA A 818 12.10 -8.71 7.68
C ALA A 818 13.34 -8.40 6.82
N ARG A 819 14.30 -9.32 6.74
CA ARG A 819 15.58 -9.13 6.03
C ARG A 819 15.59 -9.70 4.61
N VAL A 820 14.54 -10.38 4.21
CA VAL A 820 14.37 -10.98 2.86
C VAL A 820 13.87 -9.97 1.81
#